data_55454a6e7433d094e0ee8258a69dbf9f
#
_entry.id   55454a6e7433d094e0ee8258a69dbf9f
#
_cell.length_a   1.000
_cell.length_b   1.000
_cell.length_c   1.000
_cell.angle_alpha   90.00
_cell.angle_beta   90.00
_cell.angle_gamma   90.00
#
_symmetry.space_group_name_H-M   'P 1'
#
loop_
_entity.id
_entity.type
_entity.pdbx_description
1 polymer ?
#
loop_
_entity_poly.entity_id
_entity_poly.type
_entity_poly.pdbx_seq_one_letter_code
_entity_poly.pdbx_strand_id
1 'polypeptide(L)'
;MHKRTLTLGLLLSMALCATGQESAPSATADTLKASKTATKAMKLIQSGKASKTAKGLEMLKAAGSAGLPSACRFLSDYYIHTTPPDTASSVHWLEILGDQGDSATIERLVDIYNGQLSSEGYYKEAQPLKLTEWSKALANTGSIKGAETYATCCLLNNDTTQALGWFEKAAESGSLVSERTLAQLYARPGSNQVGSRAFEYAEKASSKGDQQSLYLLGNMYMQGFGTAQDLSKAISLFEQCDTAEFQDVPLLIANCKVQQNGGKVDASTFSAFLQGAEQGIASAQLFVAQCYTNGDGTEKDLAKALSWFEKAAAQDVPYAQYSCAMLYLTGQDPIKPNPAKGMEWLKKAADSGLPEAKTDLGLSYLEGRNIEKDEQKGLELIEQASDMGYPHAQSMMAGVYLNGEEGVKDERKGIMLLQQVANVGDPESQYNLGVCYMSGTGVGTLTQEEKLSNEELKNLSKDGALSDVQIAKYWLEKACEAGHPMAQQNLGLMMLQGAVEGGKEQAVALIKKASDAGLPQSQYTLGMMYLTDASLKQKSSQAISLIKKASDQGFVQAQSDLGLIYLQGIGGVKPNVSQGFSLLKKAAEQGHPSSMLYTAMCYASSTGVKPNAAEARKWLQQASSQSLDPEVSRQAKEALKSMK
;
A
#
# COMPACT_ATOMS: atom_id res chain seq x y z
N MET A 1 42.01 -51.42 -18.71
CA MET A 1 40.69 -50.98 -19.15
C MET A 1 40.65 -49.58 -19.78
N HIS A 2 41.50 -48.61 -19.37
CA HIS A 2 41.50 -47.23 -19.93
C HIS A 2 41.89 -47.08 -21.41
N LYS A 3 42.66 -47.98 -21.99
CA LYS A 3 43.04 -47.87 -23.42
C LYS A 3 41.92 -48.28 -24.40
N ARG A 4 40.90 -49.08 -23.95
CA ARG A 4 39.80 -49.50 -24.82
C ARG A 4 38.64 -48.50 -24.88
N THR A 5 38.44 -47.68 -23.84
CA THR A 5 37.40 -46.63 -23.82
C THR A 5 37.79 -45.43 -24.69
N LEU A 6 39.08 -45.04 -24.71
CA LEU A 6 39.54 -43.97 -25.60
C LEU A 6 39.42 -44.33 -27.09
N THR A 7 39.61 -45.63 -27.44
CA THR A 7 39.50 -46.08 -28.83
C THR A 7 38.05 -46.19 -29.31
N LEU A 8 37.07 -46.48 -28.42
CA LEU A 8 35.66 -46.57 -28.82
C LEU A 8 35.04 -45.18 -29.01
N GLY A 9 35.33 -44.20 -28.12
CA GLY A 9 34.86 -42.84 -28.27
C GLY A 9 35.41 -42.13 -29.52
N LEU A 10 36.69 -42.37 -29.81
CA LEU A 10 37.35 -41.87 -31.03
C LEU A 10 36.84 -42.51 -32.32
N LEU A 11 36.34 -43.77 -32.28
CA LEU A 11 35.71 -44.43 -33.40
C LEU A 11 34.29 -43.97 -33.68
N LEU A 12 33.52 -43.61 -32.64
CA LEU A 12 32.20 -43.01 -32.80
C LEU A 12 32.26 -41.57 -33.38
N SER A 13 33.24 -40.77 -32.96
CA SER A 13 33.45 -39.41 -33.53
C SER A 13 33.88 -39.45 -34.99
N MET A 14 34.61 -40.51 -35.39
CA MET A 14 34.98 -40.71 -36.80
C MET A 14 33.81 -41.16 -37.68
N ALA A 15 32.82 -41.91 -37.15
CA ALA A 15 31.66 -42.29 -37.89
C ALA A 15 30.72 -41.09 -38.13
N LEU A 16 30.62 -40.17 -37.17
CA LEU A 16 29.85 -38.94 -37.31
C LEU A 16 30.55 -37.91 -38.26
N CYS A 17 31.88 -37.89 -38.34
CA CYS A 17 32.60 -37.06 -39.30
C CYS A 17 32.50 -37.56 -40.75
N ALA A 18 32.15 -38.87 -40.98
CA ALA A 18 32.11 -39.45 -42.32
C ALA A 18 30.70 -39.34 -42.98
N THR A 19 29.68 -38.98 -42.25
CA THR A 19 28.27 -38.92 -42.77
C THR A 19 27.75 -37.52 -43.09
N GLY A 20 28.54 -36.47 -42.83
CA GLY A 20 28.19 -35.11 -43.17
C GLY A 20 28.53 -34.76 -44.61
N GLN A 21 27.66 -35.07 -45.58
CA GLN A 21 27.70 -34.41 -46.88
C GLN A 21 27.16 -32.99 -46.74
N GLU A 22 28.07 -32.04 -46.37
CA GLU A 22 27.82 -30.62 -46.57
C GLU A 22 28.08 -30.31 -48.05
N SER A 23 27.15 -29.61 -48.69
CA SER A 23 27.33 -28.93 -49.96
C SER A 23 28.39 -27.82 -49.78
N ALA A 24 29.65 -28.16 -50.04
CA ALA A 24 30.77 -27.26 -49.84
C ALA A 24 30.80 -26.15 -50.90
N PRO A 25 31.03 -24.89 -50.48
CA PRO A 25 31.61 -23.90 -51.41
C PRO A 25 32.98 -24.40 -51.86
N SER A 26 33.38 -24.11 -53.10
CA SER A 26 34.62 -24.60 -53.75
C SER A 26 35.81 -24.52 -52.83
N ALA A 27 36.31 -25.69 -52.40
CA ALA A 27 37.45 -25.81 -51.50
C ALA A 27 38.70 -25.23 -52.17
N THR A 28 39.31 -24.23 -51.54
CA THR A 28 40.61 -23.67 -51.97
C THR A 28 41.70 -24.73 -51.83
N ALA A 29 42.77 -24.65 -52.62
CA ALA A 29 43.92 -25.58 -52.59
C ALA A 29 44.51 -25.74 -51.18
N ASP A 30 44.40 -24.71 -50.32
CA ASP A 30 44.84 -24.71 -48.93
C ASP A 30 43.95 -25.54 -48.01
N THR A 31 42.64 -25.51 -48.20
CA THR A 31 41.67 -26.37 -47.44
C THR A 31 41.85 -27.85 -47.78
N LEU A 32 42.14 -28.17 -49.03
CA LEU A 32 42.46 -29.55 -49.45
C LEU A 32 43.78 -30.05 -48.88
N LYS A 33 44.79 -29.18 -48.77
CA LYS A 33 46.08 -29.50 -48.18
C LYS A 33 45.96 -29.66 -46.66
N ALA A 34 45.23 -28.81 -46.01
CA ALA A 34 44.93 -28.89 -44.56
C ALA A 34 44.16 -30.17 -44.23
N SER A 35 43.19 -30.58 -45.05
CA SER A 35 42.40 -31.82 -44.89
C SER A 35 43.29 -33.07 -45.00
N LYS A 36 44.20 -33.13 -45.98
CA LYS A 36 45.19 -34.22 -46.11
C LYS A 36 46.16 -34.31 -44.93
N THR A 37 46.57 -33.15 -44.43
CA THR A 37 47.44 -33.03 -43.26
C THR A 37 46.72 -33.46 -41.99
N ALA A 38 45.47 -33.09 -41.80
CA ALA A 38 44.62 -33.53 -40.67
C ALA A 38 44.41 -35.06 -40.69
N THR A 39 44.11 -35.65 -41.84
CA THR A 39 43.93 -37.11 -41.97
C THR A 39 45.24 -37.86 -41.63
N LYS A 40 46.38 -37.37 -42.02
CA LYS A 40 47.70 -37.93 -41.66
C LYS A 40 47.99 -37.80 -40.17
N ALA A 41 47.64 -36.65 -39.57
CA ALA A 41 47.80 -36.40 -38.14
C ALA A 41 46.92 -37.34 -37.28
N MET A 42 45.65 -37.54 -37.65
CA MET A 42 44.73 -38.47 -36.98
C MET A 42 45.30 -39.89 -36.98
N LYS A 43 45.86 -40.35 -38.09
CA LYS A 43 46.52 -41.68 -38.17
C LYS A 43 47.74 -41.77 -37.24
N LEU A 44 48.50 -40.73 -37.08
CA LEU A 44 49.63 -40.68 -36.15
C LEU A 44 49.16 -40.79 -34.68
N ILE A 45 48.11 -40.12 -34.32
CA ILE A 45 47.53 -40.16 -32.97
C ILE A 45 46.96 -41.58 -32.69
N GLN A 46 46.25 -42.17 -33.62
CA GLN A 46 45.71 -43.53 -33.52
C GLN A 46 46.80 -44.58 -33.32
N SER A 47 48.03 -44.32 -33.73
CA SER A 47 49.13 -45.28 -33.52
C SER A 47 49.46 -45.54 -32.04
N GLY A 48 49.00 -44.72 -31.11
CA GLY A 48 49.19 -44.82 -29.67
C GLY A 48 50.63 -44.66 -29.16
N LYS A 49 51.59 -44.29 -30.04
CA LYS A 49 52.98 -44.04 -29.65
C LYS A 49 53.13 -42.59 -29.26
N ALA A 50 53.61 -42.28 -28.03
CA ALA A 50 53.67 -40.95 -27.47
C ALA A 50 54.32 -39.88 -28.40
N SER A 51 55.46 -40.21 -29.03
CA SER A 51 56.14 -39.29 -29.96
C SER A 51 55.36 -39.05 -31.26
N LYS A 52 54.61 -40.04 -31.75
CA LYS A 52 53.76 -39.88 -32.92
C LYS A 52 52.47 -39.14 -32.59
N THR A 53 51.94 -39.33 -31.39
CA THR A 53 50.78 -38.64 -30.88
C THR A 53 51.10 -37.13 -30.73
N ALA A 54 52.21 -36.75 -30.11
CA ALA A 54 52.65 -35.39 -29.99
C ALA A 54 52.78 -34.69 -31.37
N LYS A 55 53.45 -35.34 -32.32
CA LYS A 55 53.56 -34.82 -33.68
C LYS A 55 52.22 -34.69 -34.41
N GLY A 56 51.32 -35.65 -34.21
CA GLY A 56 49.97 -35.59 -34.76
C GLY A 56 49.16 -34.46 -34.20
N LEU A 57 49.25 -34.22 -32.89
CA LEU A 57 48.56 -33.07 -32.22
C LEU A 57 49.07 -31.71 -32.73
N GLU A 58 50.41 -31.55 -32.91
CA GLU A 58 50.95 -30.31 -33.50
C GLU A 58 50.44 -30.06 -34.92
N MET A 59 50.39 -31.11 -35.73
CA MET A 59 49.85 -31.01 -37.10
C MET A 59 48.34 -30.66 -37.08
N LEU A 60 47.57 -31.22 -36.16
CA LEU A 60 46.14 -30.88 -36.01
C LEU A 60 45.92 -29.47 -35.46
N LYS A 61 46.72 -29.02 -34.50
CA LYS A 61 46.72 -27.65 -34.02
C LYS A 61 46.94 -26.65 -35.14
N ALA A 62 47.96 -26.89 -35.96
CA ALA A 62 48.21 -26.03 -37.11
C ALA A 62 47.08 -26.03 -38.14
N ALA A 63 46.45 -27.19 -38.38
CA ALA A 63 45.28 -27.29 -39.26
C ALA A 63 44.02 -26.64 -38.65
N GLY A 64 43.80 -26.76 -37.34
CA GLY A 64 42.72 -26.13 -36.60
C GLY A 64 42.87 -24.59 -36.57
N SER A 65 44.07 -24.09 -36.28
CA SER A 65 44.36 -22.65 -36.33
C SER A 65 44.23 -22.06 -37.74
N ALA A 66 44.38 -22.90 -38.79
CA ALA A 66 44.06 -22.53 -40.16
C ALA A 66 42.57 -22.65 -40.50
N GLY A 67 41.72 -22.90 -39.53
CA GLY A 67 40.26 -22.92 -39.66
C GLY A 67 39.68 -24.21 -40.20
N LEU A 68 40.36 -25.37 -40.12
CA LEU A 68 39.82 -26.63 -40.60
C LEU A 68 38.81 -27.22 -39.57
N PRO A 69 37.51 -27.30 -39.88
CA PRO A 69 36.48 -27.72 -38.92
C PRO A 69 36.71 -29.11 -38.31
N SER A 70 37.12 -30.08 -39.14
CA SER A 70 37.39 -31.45 -38.68
C SER A 70 38.56 -31.54 -37.70
N ALA A 71 39.57 -30.66 -37.83
CA ALA A 71 40.69 -30.59 -36.90
C ALA A 71 40.25 -29.99 -35.55
N CYS A 72 39.46 -28.92 -35.57
CA CYS A 72 38.93 -28.28 -34.35
C CYS A 72 38.04 -29.25 -33.58
N ARG A 73 37.08 -29.94 -34.24
CA ARG A 73 36.21 -30.95 -33.59
C ARG A 73 37.02 -32.07 -32.97
N PHE A 74 38.01 -32.61 -33.70
CA PHE A 74 38.85 -33.66 -33.16
C PHE A 74 39.69 -33.22 -31.97
N LEU A 75 40.25 -32.03 -32.01
CA LEU A 75 41.05 -31.47 -30.91
C LEU A 75 40.20 -31.21 -29.69
N SER A 76 39.01 -30.67 -29.87
CA SER A 76 38.05 -30.51 -28.77
C SER A 76 37.72 -31.85 -28.10
N ASP A 77 37.32 -32.85 -28.88
CA ASP A 77 37.02 -34.20 -28.37
C ASP A 77 38.23 -34.86 -27.71
N TYR A 78 39.43 -34.64 -28.27
CA TYR A 78 40.65 -35.19 -27.68
C TYR A 78 40.93 -34.60 -26.30
N TYR A 79 40.83 -33.27 -26.13
CA TYR A 79 41.19 -32.61 -24.88
C TYR A 79 40.15 -32.84 -23.78
N ILE A 80 38.87 -32.94 -24.11
CA ILE A 80 37.85 -33.22 -23.08
C ILE A 80 37.94 -34.66 -22.54
N HIS A 81 38.51 -35.58 -23.32
CA HIS A 81 38.69 -36.99 -22.89
C HIS A 81 40.10 -37.25 -22.30
N THR A 82 40.92 -36.25 -22.07
CA THR A 82 42.17 -36.42 -21.31
C THR A 82 41.89 -36.68 -19.83
N THR A 83 42.86 -37.20 -19.10
CA THR A 83 42.70 -37.46 -17.66
C THR A 83 43.79 -36.73 -16.88
N PRO A 84 43.50 -35.66 -16.18
CA PRO A 84 42.16 -35.01 -16.09
C PRO A 84 41.74 -34.35 -17.42
N PRO A 85 40.42 -34.05 -17.61
CA PRO A 85 39.96 -33.33 -18.79
C PRO A 85 40.57 -31.93 -18.88
N ASP A 86 41.06 -31.61 -20.09
CA ASP A 86 41.53 -30.26 -20.40
C ASP A 86 40.39 -29.45 -21.04
N THR A 87 39.49 -29.00 -20.21
CA THR A 87 38.30 -28.24 -20.62
C THR A 87 38.68 -26.97 -21.38
N ALA A 88 39.69 -26.24 -20.92
CA ALA A 88 40.11 -24.99 -21.54
C ALA A 88 40.58 -25.17 -22.98
N SER A 89 41.44 -26.18 -23.22
CA SER A 89 41.92 -26.51 -24.59
C SER A 89 40.77 -27.04 -25.46
N SER A 90 39.85 -27.85 -24.90
CA SER A 90 38.67 -28.36 -25.63
C SER A 90 37.80 -27.22 -26.12
N VAL A 91 37.43 -26.29 -25.20
CA VAL A 91 36.58 -25.15 -25.50
C VAL A 91 37.23 -24.19 -26.48
N HIS A 92 38.52 -23.93 -26.33
CA HIS A 92 39.30 -23.08 -27.28
C HIS A 92 39.12 -23.52 -28.75
N TRP A 93 39.17 -24.84 -29.01
CA TRP A 93 38.97 -25.34 -30.37
C TRP A 93 37.52 -25.25 -30.85
N LEU A 94 36.56 -25.32 -29.97
CA LEU A 94 35.15 -25.05 -30.29
C LEU A 94 34.94 -23.57 -30.58
N GLU A 95 35.55 -22.65 -29.82
CA GLU A 95 35.45 -21.21 -30.07
C GLU A 95 35.95 -20.85 -31.47
N ILE A 96 37.12 -21.38 -31.90
CA ILE A 96 37.67 -21.17 -33.26
C ILE A 96 36.65 -21.62 -34.34
N LEU A 97 35.94 -22.71 -34.09
CA LEU A 97 34.94 -23.21 -35.03
C LEU A 97 33.63 -22.39 -34.97
N GLY A 98 33.25 -21.95 -33.78
CA GLY A 98 32.09 -21.05 -33.56
C GLY A 98 32.29 -19.69 -34.27
N ASP A 99 33.49 -19.14 -34.20
CA ASP A 99 33.86 -17.88 -34.89
C ASP A 99 33.73 -17.98 -36.42
N GLN A 100 33.76 -19.19 -36.98
CA GLN A 100 33.49 -19.44 -38.40
C GLN A 100 31.99 -19.50 -38.74
N GLY A 101 31.13 -19.37 -37.76
CA GLY A 101 29.68 -19.39 -37.95
C GLY A 101 29.02 -20.77 -37.94
N ASP A 102 29.73 -21.82 -37.44
CA ASP A 102 29.15 -23.16 -37.30
C ASP A 102 28.05 -23.16 -36.20
N SER A 103 26.80 -23.02 -36.62
CA SER A 103 25.64 -22.85 -35.74
C SER A 103 25.53 -23.97 -34.69
N ALA A 104 25.82 -25.21 -35.05
CA ALA A 104 25.77 -26.34 -34.11
C ALA A 104 26.87 -26.22 -33.03
N THR A 105 28.05 -25.74 -33.40
CA THR A 105 29.14 -25.48 -32.43
C THR A 105 28.83 -24.28 -31.55
N ILE A 106 28.24 -23.22 -32.10
CA ILE A 106 27.80 -22.05 -31.32
C ILE A 106 26.74 -22.47 -30.28
N GLU A 107 25.79 -23.30 -30.68
CA GLU A 107 24.78 -23.83 -29.74
C GLU A 107 25.42 -24.66 -28.62
N ARG A 108 26.42 -25.54 -28.97
CA ARG A 108 27.16 -26.34 -27.99
C ARG A 108 27.97 -25.44 -27.03
N LEU A 109 28.58 -24.36 -27.53
CA LEU A 109 29.30 -23.40 -26.70
C LEU A 109 28.34 -22.69 -25.69
N VAL A 110 27.13 -22.36 -26.12
CA VAL A 110 26.08 -21.82 -25.23
C VAL A 110 25.81 -22.82 -24.12
N ASP A 111 25.60 -24.11 -24.40
CA ASP A 111 25.34 -25.14 -23.39
C ASP A 111 26.53 -25.34 -22.45
N ILE A 112 27.78 -25.32 -22.97
CA ILE A 112 28.98 -25.42 -22.17
C ILE A 112 29.07 -24.23 -21.18
N TYR A 113 28.95 -23.03 -21.70
CA TYR A 113 29.06 -21.82 -20.88
C TYR A 113 27.86 -21.59 -19.94
N ASN A 114 26.74 -22.23 -20.19
CA ASN A 114 25.58 -22.28 -19.29
C ASN A 114 25.71 -23.39 -18.22
N GLY A 115 26.79 -24.21 -18.26
CA GLY A 115 27.00 -25.29 -17.29
C GLY A 115 26.18 -26.55 -17.56
N GLN A 116 25.42 -26.65 -18.65
CA GLN A 116 24.54 -27.77 -18.96
C GLN A 116 25.32 -29.06 -19.33
N LEU A 117 26.54 -28.96 -19.81
CA LEU A 117 27.37 -30.10 -20.21
C LEU A 117 28.44 -30.47 -19.15
N SER A 118 28.20 -30.17 -17.89
CA SER A 118 29.12 -30.48 -16.79
C SER A 118 29.35 -31.99 -16.61
N SER A 119 28.38 -32.84 -16.93
CA SER A 119 28.51 -34.31 -16.93
C SER A 119 29.47 -34.84 -18.01
N GLU A 120 29.69 -34.08 -19.06
CA GLU A 120 30.66 -34.38 -20.14
C GLU A 120 32.07 -33.90 -19.83
N GLY A 121 32.32 -33.27 -18.65
CA GLY A 121 33.63 -32.77 -18.22
C GLY A 121 33.84 -31.29 -18.50
N TYR A 122 32.83 -30.55 -18.94
CA TYR A 122 32.87 -29.12 -19.15
C TYR A 122 32.61 -28.33 -17.85
N TYR A 123 32.47 -27.00 -17.93
CA TYR A 123 32.26 -26.12 -16.76
C TYR A 123 31.04 -26.52 -15.96
N LYS A 124 31.15 -26.54 -14.62
CA LYS A 124 30.05 -26.85 -13.72
C LYS A 124 29.15 -25.66 -13.49
N GLU A 125 29.71 -24.46 -13.54
CA GLU A 125 29.01 -23.19 -13.31
C GLU A 125 28.98 -22.39 -14.60
N ALA A 126 27.94 -21.60 -14.77
CA ALA A 126 27.79 -20.70 -15.89
C ALA A 126 28.93 -19.68 -15.95
N GLN A 127 29.38 -19.36 -17.18
CA GLN A 127 30.39 -18.36 -17.44
C GLN A 127 29.72 -17.11 -18.07
N PRO A 128 29.22 -16.12 -17.28
CA PRO A 128 28.28 -15.10 -17.76
C PRO A 128 28.74 -14.29 -18.95
N LEU A 129 30.03 -13.88 -18.99
CA LEU A 129 30.56 -13.05 -20.08
C LEU A 129 30.58 -13.83 -21.39
N LYS A 130 31.09 -15.04 -21.36
CA LYS A 130 31.19 -15.93 -22.55
C LYS A 130 29.81 -16.41 -22.98
N LEU A 131 28.93 -16.72 -22.02
CA LEU A 131 27.55 -17.07 -22.30
C LEU A 131 26.83 -15.95 -23.04
N THR A 132 27.01 -14.69 -22.61
CA THR A 132 26.42 -13.52 -23.28
C THR A 132 26.93 -13.37 -24.71
N GLU A 133 28.25 -13.54 -24.92
CA GLU A 133 28.87 -13.44 -26.23
C GLU A 133 28.32 -14.50 -27.20
N TRP A 134 28.35 -15.77 -26.81
CA TRP A 134 27.97 -16.89 -27.67
C TRP A 134 26.46 -17.00 -27.84
N SER A 135 25.65 -16.68 -26.81
CA SER A 135 24.22 -16.63 -26.97
C SER A 135 23.76 -15.54 -27.94
N LYS A 136 24.44 -14.38 -27.95
CA LYS A 136 24.19 -13.33 -28.94
C LYS A 136 24.55 -13.79 -30.35
N ALA A 137 25.68 -14.47 -30.52
CA ALA A 137 26.08 -15.05 -31.81
C ALA A 137 25.01 -16.05 -32.29
N LEU A 138 24.56 -16.95 -31.42
CA LEU A 138 23.51 -17.91 -31.73
C LEU A 138 22.15 -17.25 -32.04
N ALA A 139 21.76 -16.22 -31.30
CA ALA A 139 20.54 -15.44 -31.55
C ALA A 139 20.56 -14.81 -32.96
N ASN A 140 21.72 -14.30 -33.39
CA ASN A 140 21.87 -13.71 -34.73
C ASN A 140 21.73 -14.72 -35.88
N THR A 141 21.83 -16.03 -35.61
CA THR A 141 21.53 -17.08 -36.61
C THR A 141 20.02 -17.35 -36.77
N GLY A 142 19.17 -16.69 -35.97
CA GLY A 142 17.73 -16.93 -35.91
C GLY A 142 17.32 -18.05 -34.94
N SER A 143 18.24 -18.54 -34.12
CA SER A 143 17.94 -19.57 -33.12
C SER A 143 17.08 -19.04 -31.99
N ILE A 144 15.91 -19.68 -31.77
CA ILE A 144 15.03 -19.38 -30.62
C ILE A 144 15.79 -19.53 -29.31
N LYS A 145 16.51 -20.64 -29.12
CA LYS A 145 17.32 -20.90 -27.91
C LYS A 145 18.38 -19.81 -27.69
N GLY A 146 19.04 -19.38 -28.77
CA GLY A 146 20.02 -18.29 -28.72
C GLY A 146 19.37 -16.98 -28.27
N ALA A 147 18.24 -16.62 -28.86
CA ALA A 147 17.50 -15.41 -28.54
C ALA A 147 17.02 -15.41 -27.08
N GLU A 148 16.48 -16.51 -26.59
CA GLU A 148 16.05 -16.66 -25.20
C GLU A 148 17.20 -16.57 -24.20
N THR A 149 18.30 -17.27 -24.48
CA THR A 149 19.47 -17.26 -23.60
C THR A 149 20.10 -15.87 -23.56
N TYR A 150 20.26 -15.22 -24.71
CA TYR A 150 20.79 -13.88 -24.76
C TYR A 150 19.89 -12.85 -24.07
N ALA A 151 18.57 -12.93 -24.29
CA ALA A 151 17.61 -12.08 -23.61
C ALA A 151 17.68 -12.25 -22.07
N THR A 152 17.85 -13.50 -21.60
CA THR A 152 18.04 -13.79 -20.17
C THR A 152 19.34 -13.16 -19.65
N CYS A 153 20.44 -13.26 -20.41
CA CYS A 153 21.69 -12.58 -20.05
C CYS A 153 21.53 -11.05 -19.98
N CYS A 154 20.76 -10.46 -20.89
CA CYS A 154 20.44 -9.02 -20.86
C CYS A 154 19.64 -8.66 -19.60
N LEU A 155 18.67 -9.47 -19.17
CA LEU A 155 17.94 -9.24 -17.90
C LEU A 155 18.87 -9.27 -16.69
N LEU A 156 19.78 -10.23 -16.63
CA LEU A 156 20.75 -10.35 -15.54
C LEU A 156 21.72 -9.14 -15.49
N ASN A 157 21.96 -8.50 -16.63
CA ASN A 157 22.75 -7.28 -16.75
C ASN A 157 21.91 -6.00 -16.64
N ASN A 158 20.65 -6.09 -16.23
CA ASN A 158 19.68 -4.98 -16.11
C ASN A 158 19.37 -4.25 -17.44
N ASP A 159 19.64 -4.85 -18.59
CA ASP A 159 19.27 -4.32 -19.91
C ASP A 159 17.92 -4.89 -20.35
N THR A 160 16.87 -4.41 -19.71
CA THR A 160 15.49 -4.84 -19.98
C THR A 160 15.06 -4.54 -21.42
N THR A 161 15.56 -3.44 -22.00
CA THR A 161 15.17 -3.01 -23.36
C THR A 161 15.66 -4.01 -24.41
N GLN A 162 16.92 -4.41 -24.34
CA GLN A 162 17.45 -5.43 -25.24
C GLN A 162 16.79 -6.80 -24.99
N ALA A 163 16.57 -7.16 -23.73
CA ALA A 163 15.93 -8.41 -23.37
C ALA A 163 14.53 -8.54 -24.00
N LEU A 164 13.69 -7.52 -23.86
CA LEU A 164 12.36 -7.50 -24.46
C LEU A 164 12.42 -7.70 -25.98
N GLY A 165 13.30 -6.97 -26.68
CA GLY A 165 13.42 -7.10 -28.14
C GLY A 165 13.83 -8.50 -28.61
N TRP A 166 14.65 -9.22 -27.85
CA TRP A 166 15.04 -10.58 -28.19
C TRP A 166 13.99 -11.63 -27.83
N PHE A 167 13.31 -11.46 -26.70
CA PHE A 167 12.15 -12.30 -26.39
C PHE A 167 11.02 -12.11 -27.41
N GLU A 168 10.77 -10.88 -27.89
CA GLU A 168 9.78 -10.62 -28.93
C GLU A 168 10.12 -11.39 -30.22
N LYS A 169 11.37 -11.35 -30.69
CA LYS A 169 11.80 -12.12 -31.87
C LYS A 169 11.62 -13.64 -31.67
N ALA A 170 11.93 -14.14 -30.49
CA ALA A 170 11.73 -15.55 -30.18
C ALA A 170 10.24 -15.92 -30.12
N ALA A 171 9.39 -15.05 -29.55
CA ALA A 171 7.94 -15.23 -29.51
C ALA A 171 7.31 -15.18 -30.93
N GLU A 172 7.77 -14.28 -31.80
CA GLU A 172 7.38 -14.23 -33.23
C GLU A 172 7.72 -15.53 -33.95
N SER A 173 8.78 -16.21 -33.53
CA SER A 173 9.17 -17.54 -34.00
C SER A 173 8.41 -18.68 -33.32
N GLY A 174 7.43 -18.37 -32.47
CA GLY A 174 6.51 -19.32 -31.84
C GLY A 174 6.98 -19.89 -30.49
N SER A 175 8.00 -19.27 -29.85
CA SER A 175 8.47 -19.72 -28.54
C SER A 175 7.42 -19.47 -27.44
N LEU A 176 6.94 -20.55 -26.83
CA LEU A 176 6.05 -20.51 -25.66
C LEU A 176 6.75 -19.89 -24.43
N VAL A 177 8.03 -20.20 -24.23
CA VAL A 177 8.81 -19.66 -23.11
C VAL A 177 8.94 -18.14 -23.21
N SER A 178 9.20 -17.63 -24.41
CA SER A 178 9.31 -16.20 -24.65
C SER A 178 7.98 -15.48 -24.53
N GLU A 179 6.87 -16.06 -25.05
CA GLU A 179 5.52 -15.52 -24.88
C GLU A 179 5.16 -15.38 -23.39
N ARG A 180 5.35 -16.44 -22.60
CA ARG A 180 5.14 -16.43 -21.16
C ARG A 180 6.01 -15.39 -20.45
N THR A 181 7.30 -15.35 -20.78
CA THR A 181 8.24 -14.41 -20.15
C THR A 181 7.87 -12.96 -20.47
N LEU A 182 7.48 -12.66 -21.71
CA LEU A 182 7.00 -11.33 -22.10
C LEU A 182 5.72 -10.95 -21.36
N ALA A 183 4.76 -11.88 -21.24
CA ALA A 183 3.55 -11.64 -20.47
C ALA A 183 3.88 -11.24 -19.02
N GLN A 184 4.80 -11.95 -18.39
CA GLN A 184 5.24 -11.67 -17.02
C GLN A 184 6.02 -10.34 -16.91
N LEU A 185 6.93 -10.06 -17.85
CA LEU A 185 7.74 -8.84 -17.84
C LEU A 185 6.87 -7.59 -18.04
N TYR A 186 5.92 -7.62 -18.99
CA TYR A 186 5.00 -6.51 -19.24
C TYR A 186 3.93 -6.35 -18.15
N ALA A 187 3.67 -7.38 -17.34
CA ALA A 187 2.76 -7.32 -16.21
C ALA A 187 3.39 -6.75 -14.92
N ARG A 188 4.71 -6.59 -14.86
CA ARG A 188 5.40 -6.08 -13.65
C ARG A 188 5.06 -4.61 -13.39
N PRO A 189 4.78 -4.23 -12.12
CA PRO A 189 4.60 -2.83 -11.74
C PRO A 189 5.82 -1.98 -12.10
N GLY A 190 5.61 -0.78 -12.65
CA GLY A 190 6.69 0.14 -13.02
C GLY A 190 7.31 -0.10 -14.39
N SER A 191 7.00 -1.17 -15.11
CA SER A 191 7.30 -1.27 -16.54
C SER A 191 6.37 -0.31 -17.29
N ASN A 192 6.95 0.51 -18.19
CA ASN A 192 6.20 1.49 -18.98
C ASN A 192 4.99 0.84 -19.66
N GLN A 193 3.89 0.82 -18.95
CA GLN A 193 2.52 0.60 -19.37
C GLN A 193 2.32 -0.27 -20.60
N VAL A 194 2.37 -1.57 -20.46
CA VAL A 194 1.90 -2.36 -21.58
C VAL A 194 1.01 -3.50 -21.10
N GLY A 195 0.06 -3.17 -20.22
CA GLY A 195 -0.95 -4.13 -19.82
C GLY A 195 -1.60 -4.81 -21.04
N SER A 196 -1.85 -4.10 -22.11
CA SER A 196 -2.35 -4.67 -23.36
C SER A 196 -1.36 -5.64 -24.03
N ARG A 197 -0.04 -5.38 -23.96
CA ARG A 197 0.98 -6.32 -24.47
C ARG A 197 1.13 -7.53 -23.57
N ALA A 198 1.12 -7.32 -22.24
CA ALA A 198 1.10 -8.42 -21.29
C ALA A 198 -0.08 -9.35 -21.56
N PHE A 199 -1.27 -8.77 -21.79
CA PHE A 199 -2.48 -9.50 -22.11
C PHE A 199 -2.35 -10.29 -23.42
N GLU A 200 -1.87 -9.66 -24.51
CA GLU A 200 -1.69 -10.31 -25.80
C GLU A 200 -0.78 -11.55 -25.70
N TYR A 201 0.37 -11.42 -25.01
CA TYR A 201 1.29 -12.55 -24.86
C TYR A 201 0.77 -13.61 -23.90
N ALA A 202 0.05 -13.22 -22.83
CA ALA A 202 -0.61 -14.16 -21.95
C ALA A 202 -1.70 -14.96 -22.68
N GLU A 203 -2.48 -14.31 -23.57
CA GLU A 203 -3.49 -14.96 -24.39
C GLU A 203 -2.86 -15.95 -25.38
N LYS A 204 -1.77 -15.58 -26.06
CA LYS A 204 -1.04 -16.47 -26.97
C LYS A 204 -0.52 -17.70 -26.24
N ALA A 205 0.17 -17.52 -25.11
CA ALA A 205 0.75 -18.64 -24.38
C ALA A 205 -0.31 -19.52 -23.72
N SER A 206 -1.38 -18.95 -23.17
CA SER A 206 -2.49 -19.71 -22.57
C SER A 206 -3.23 -20.55 -23.62
N SER A 207 -3.38 -20.04 -24.86
CA SER A 207 -3.99 -20.80 -25.97
C SER A 207 -3.21 -22.08 -26.32
N LYS A 208 -1.93 -22.15 -25.96
CA LYS A 208 -1.06 -23.32 -26.11
C LYS A 208 -1.09 -24.21 -24.86
N GLY A 209 -1.92 -23.92 -23.86
CA GLY A 209 -2.08 -24.70 -22.64
C GLY A 209 -1.05 -24.42 -21.55
N ASP A 210 -0.31 -23.30 -21.64
CA ASP A 210 0.65 -22.91 -20.61
C ASP A 210 -0.05 -22.51 -19.31
N GLN A 211 0.18 -23.29 -18.28
CA GLN A 211 -0.52 -23.16 -16.99
C GLN A 211 -0.25 -21.82 -16.30
N GLN A 212 1.00 -21.34 -16.35
CA GLN A 212 1.37 -20.05 -15.77
C GLN A 212 0.69 -18.89 -16.50
N SER A 213 0.56 -19.01 -17.82
CA SER A 213 -0.12 -17.98 -18.62
C SER A 213 -1.64 -18.05 -18.46
N LEU A 214 -2.24 -19.22 -18.28
CA LEU A 214 -3.66 -19.36 -17.90
C LEU A 214 -3.94 -18.68 -16.57
N TYR A 215 -3.10 -18.92 -15.57
CA TYR A 215 -3.20 -18.31 -14.26
C TYR A 215 -3.02 -16.77 -14.34
N LEU A 216 -2.02 -16.30 -15.08
CA LEU A 216 -1.78 -14.86 -15.27
C LEU A 216 -2.96 -14.19 -16.00
N LEU A 217 -3.46 -14.79 -17.07
CA LEU A 217 -4.58 -14.27 -17.85
C LEU A 217 -5.87 -14.23 -17.03
N GLY A 218 -6.11 -15.24 -16.18
CA GLY A 218 -7.21 -15.25 -15.21
C GLY A 218 -7.14 -14.06 -14.25
N ASN A 219 -5.95 -13.78 -13.71
CA ASN A 219 -5.72 -12.61 -12.86
C ASN A 219 -5.92 -11.29 -13.62
N MET A 220 -5.49 -11.21 -14.89
CA MET A 220 -5.67 -10.01 -15.72
C MET A 220 -7.15 -9.71 -15.96
N TYR A 221 -7.96 -10.72 -16.27
CA TYR A 221 -9.42 -10.55 -16.37
C TYR A 221 -10.07 -10.23 -15.02
N MET A 222 -9.59 -10.83 -13.92
CA MET A 222 -10.11 -10.55 -12.58
C MET A 222 -9.88 -9.10 -12.16
N GLN A 223 -8.73 -8.51 -12.51
CA GLN A 223 -8.34 -7.15 -12.10
C GLN A 223 -8.67 -6.09 -13.16
N GLY A 224 -8.97 -6.48 -14.40
CA GLY A 224 -9.09 -5.54 -15.52
C GLY A 224 -7.75 -4.99 -15.99
N PHE A 225 -6.66 -5.74 -15.80
CA PHE A 225 -5.32 -5.30 -16.19
C PHE A 225 -5.04 -5.64 -17.65
N GLY A 226 -4.83 -4.63 -18.48
CA GLY A 226 -4.60 -4.77 -19.94
C GLY A 226 -5.84 -5.15 -20.74
N THR A 227 -6.95 -5.38 -20.10
CA THR A 227 -8.26 -5.69 -20.66
C THR A 227 -9.37 -5.14 -19.75
N ALA A 228 -10.62 -5.17 -20.21
CA ALA A 228 -11.74 -4.91 -19.30
C ALA A 228 -11.90 -6.07 -18.31
N GLN A 229 -12.32 -5.75 -17.07
CA GLN A 229 -12.60 -6.77 -16.05
C GLN A 229 -13.71 -7.71 -16.56
N ASP A 230 -13.45 -9.01 -16.48
CA ASP A 230 -14.43 -10.06 -16.80
C ASP A 230 -14.26 -11.23 -15.85
N LEU A 231 -15.03 -11.20 -14.78
CA LEU A 231 -14.95 -12.22 -13.72
C LEU A 231 -15.39 -13.61 -14.20
N SER A 232 -16.28 -13.66 -15.19
CA SER A 232 -16.73 -14.94 -15.76
C SER A 232 -15.63 -15.63 -16.55
N LYS A 233 -14.90 -14.86 -17.38
CA LYS A 233 -13.72 -15.38 -18.07
C LYS A 233 -12.60 -15.74 -17.12
N ALA A 234 -12.37 -14.91 -16.09
CA ALA A 234 -11.39 -15.23 -15.05
C ALA A 234 -11.66 -16.60 -14.42
N ILE A 235 -12.91 -16.86 -14.00
CA ILE A 235 -13.32 -18.15 -13.43
C ILE A 235 -13.05 -19.29 -14.43
N SER A 236 -13.48 -19.12 -15.69
CA SER A 236 -13.29 -20.17 -16.70
C SER A 236 -11.82 -20.50 -16.98
N LEU A 237 -10.92 -19.50 -16.88
CA LEU A 237 -9.47 -19.70 -17.01
C LEU A 237 -8.88 -20.39 -15.78
N PHE A 238 -9.28 -19.96 -14.59
CA PHE A 238 -8.84 -20.59 -13.35
C PHE A 238 -9.30 -22.05 -13.24
N GLU A 239 -10.50 -22.38 -13.73
CA GLU A 239 -10.98 -23.77 -13.77
C GLU A 239 -10.15 -24.69 -14.69
N GLN A 240 -9.35 -24.12 -15.59
CA GLN A 240 -8.41 -24.85 -16.45
C GLN A 240 -7.01 -24.97 -15.85
N CYS A 241 -6.72 -24.25 -14.76
CA CYS A 241 -5.42 -24.33 -14.10
C CYS A 241 -5.27 -25.62 -13.28
N ASP A 242 -4.05 -26.14 -13.26
CA ASP A 242 -3.70 -27.26 -12.39
C ASP A 242 -3.63 -26.81 -10.93
N THR A 243 -4.57 -27.27 -10.11
CA THR A 243 -4.64 -26.92 -8.69
C THR A 243 -3.53 -27.53 -7.85
N ALA A 244 -2.78 -28.49 -8.37
CA ALA A 244 -1.58 -29.01 -7.71
C ALA A 244 -0.40 -28.03 -7.83
N GLU A 245 -0.31 -27.31 -8.96
CA GLU A 245 0.69 -26.27 -9.17
C GLU A 245 0.23 -24.93 -8.55
N PHE A 246 -1.06 -24.57 -8.68
CA PHE A 246 -1.64 -23.32 -8.20
C PHE A 246 -2.68 -23.57 -7.12
N GLN A 247 -2.22 -23.73 -5.88
CA GLN A 247 -3.06 -24.10 -4.73
C GLN A 247 -4.07 -23.01 -4.34
N ASP A 248 -3.86 -21.78 -4.78
CA ASP A 248 -4.73 -20.62 -4.51
C ASP A 248 -5.86 -20.44 -5.54
N VAL A 249 -5.86 -21.20 -6.64
CA VAL A 249 -6.89 -21.09 -7.69
C VAL A 249 -8.32 -21.26 -7.16
N PRO A 250 -8.64 -22.21 -6.28
CA PRO A 250 -9.98 -22.31 -5.70
C PRO A 250 -10.41 -21.04 -4.97
N LEU A 251 -9.47 -20.35 -4.33
CA LEU A 251 -9.70 -19.09 -3.64
C LEU A 251 -9.92 -17.93 -4.61
N LEU A 252 -9.17 -17.90 -5.71
CA LEU A 252 -9.36 -16.89 -6.76
C LEU A 252 -10.74 -17.02 -7.41
N ILE A 253 -11.18 -18.26 -7.68
CA ILE A 253 -12.54 -18.55 -8.17
C ILE A 253 -13.58 -18.06 -7.15
N ALA A 254 -13.39 -18.37 -5.86
CA ALA A 254 -14.29 -17.93 -4.81
C ALA A 254 -14.32 -16.39 -4.70
N ASN A 255 -13.16 -15.73 -4.78
CA ASN A 255 -13.06 -14.26 -4.83
C ASN A 255 -13.83 -13.66 -6.01
N CYS A 256 -13.67 -14.23 -7.21
CA CYS A 256 -14.43 -13.80 -8.38
C CYS A 256 -15.94 -13.91 -8.15
N LYS A 257 -16.40 -15.01 -7.56
CA LYS A 257 -17.82 -15.23 -7.24
C LYS A 257 -18.33 -14.22 -6.21
N VAL A 258 -17.54 -13.91 -5.17
CA VAL A 258 -17.88 -12.86 -4.20
C VAL A 258 -18.04 -11.50 -4.89
N GLN A 259 -17.12 -11.14 -5.76
CA GLN A 259 -17.22 -9.87 -6.51
C GLN A 259 -18.43 -9.85 -7.45
N GLN A 260 -18.72 -10.93 -8.17
CA GLN A 260 -19.94 -11.05 -9.01
C GLN A 260 -21.22 -10.86 -8.20
N ASN A 261 -21.23 -11.31 -6.94
CA ASN A 261 -22.36 -11.20 -6.03
C ASN A 261 -22.39 -9.85 -5.26
N GLY A 262 -21.64 -8.84 -5.71
CA GLY A 262 -21.60 -7.52 -5.08
C GLY A 262 -20.98 -7.53 -3.69
N GLY A 263 -19.98 -8.36 -3.45
CA GLY A 263 -19.26 -8.49 -2.18
C GLY A 263 -19.90 -9.43 -1.17
N LYS A 264 -21.04 -10.05 -1.51
CA LYS A 264 -21.72 -10.99 -0.60
C LYS A 264 -21.08 -12.37 -0.69
N VAL A 265 -20.77 -12.91 0.48
CA VAL A 265 -20.30 -14.29 0.64
C VAL A 265 -21.52 -15.17 0.93
N ASP A 266 -21.73 -16.18 0.11
CA ASP A 266 -22.72 -17.22 0.38
C ASP A 266 -22.07 -18.46 1.03
N ALA A 267 -22.90 -19.41 1.50
CA ALA A 267 -22.42 -20.60 2.17
C ALA A 267 -21.52 -21.48 1.26
N SER A 268 -21.74 -21.47 -0.06
CA SER A 268 -20.93 -22.27 -1.00
C SER A 268 -19.54 -21.65 -1.17
N THR A 269 -19.47 -20.34 -1.28
CA THR A 269 -18.23 -19.60 -1.37
C THR A 269 -17.43 -19.67 -0.07
N PHE A 270 -18.11 -19.53 1.08
CA PHE A 270 -17.49 -19.75 2.39
C PHE A 270 -16.90 -21.16 2.52
N SER A 271 -17.62 -22.20 2.07
CA SER A 271 -17.13 -23.58 2.10
C SER A 271 -15.85 -23.77 1.28
N ALA A 272 -15.73 -23.11 0.12
CA ALA A 272 -14.52 -23.16 -0.71
C ALA A 272 -13.33 -22.51 0.01
N PHE A 273 -13.54 -21.36 0.65
CA PHE A 273 -12.49 -20.72 1.49
C PHE A 273 -12.12 -21.60 2.69
N LEU A 274 -13.12 -22.21 3.35
CA LEU A 274 -12.87 -23.08 4.50
C LEU A 274 -11.99 -24.28 4.12
N GLN A 275 -12.25 -24.91 2.97
CA GLN A 275 -11.42 -25.99 2.46
C GLN A 275 -9.96 -25.54 2.23
N GLY A 276 -9.75 -24.38 1.62
CA GLY A 276 -8.40 -23.81 1.45
C GLY A 276 -7.72 -23.48 2.79
N ALA A 277 -8.49 -22.97 3.77
CA ALA A 277 -7.99 -22.70 5.10
C ALA A 277 -7.57 -23.96 5.87
N GLU A 278 -8.32 -25.06 5.71
CA GLU A 278 -8.00 -26.38 6.27
C GLU A 278 -6.75 -26.99 5.63
N GLN A 279 -6.49 -26.70 4.36
CA GLN A 279 -5.24 -27.05 3.67
C GLN A 279 -4.04 -26.21 4.11
N GLY A 280 -4.25 -25.23 4.97
CA GLY A 280 -3.19 -24.40 5.52
C GLY A 280 -2.89 -23.11 4.74
N ILE A 281 -3.69 -22.77 3.72
CA ILE A 281 -3.47 -21.55 2.93
C ILE A 281 -3.77 -20.32 3.79
N ALA A 282 -2.75 -19.52 4.06
CA ALA A 282 -2.82 -18.41 5.00
C ALA A 282 -3.85 -17.34 4.62
N SER A 283 -3.97 -17.01 3.33
CA SER A 283 -4.99 -16.07 2.83
C SER A 283 -6.41 -16.57 3.04
N ALA A 284 -6.65 -17.87 2.87
CA ALA A 284 -7.93 -18.51 3.14
C ALA A 284 -8.26 -18.51 4.64
N GLN A 285 -7.27 -18.80 5.48
CA GLN A 285 -7.44 -18.74 6.94
C GLN A 285 -7.83 -17.34 7.40
N LEU A 286 -7.18 -16.31 6.85
CA LEU A 286 -7.53 -14.90 7.11
C LEU A 286 -8.97 -14.61 6.69
N PHE A 287 -9.35 -14.99 5.47
CA PHE A 287 -10.70 -14.73 4.94
C PHE A 287 -11.79 -15.46 5.74
N VAL A 288 -11.58 -16.74 6.08
CA VAL A 288 -12.50 -17.52 6.90
C VAL A 288 -12.67 -16.90 8.30
N ALA A 289 -11.57 -16.41 8.87
CA ALA A 289 -11.63 -15.69 10.14
C ALA A 289 -12.49 -14.41 10.04
N GLN A 290 -12.36 -13.65 8.96
CA GLN A 290 -13.19 -12.47 8.69
C GLN A 290 -14.66 -12.86 8.51
N CYS A 291 -14.95 -13.94 7.77
CA CYS A 291 -16.31 -14.45 7.61
C CYS A 291 -16.95 -14.82 8.96
N TYR A 292 -16.23 -15.52 9.84
CA TYR A 292 -16.73 -15.79 11.20
C TYR A 292 -16.87 -14.53 12.06
N THR A 293 -16.07 -13.50 11.83
CA THR A 293 -16.18 -12.22 12.54
C THR A 293 -17.46 -11.47 12.18
N ASN A 294 -17.81 -11.46 10.89
CA ASN A 294 -18.93 -10.70 10.35
C ASN A 294 -20.23 -11.51 10.32
N GLY A 295 -20.14 -12.83 10.14
CA GLY A 295 -21.27 -13.71 9.83
C GLY A 295 -21.52 -13.83 8.32
N ASP A 296 -20.46 -13.66 7.48
CA ASP A 296 -20.57 -13.71 6.02
C ASP A 296 -20.52 -15.16 5.53
N GLY A 297 -21.60 -15.63 4.93
CA GLY A 297 -21.74 -17.03 4.45
C GLY A 297 -21.76 -18.09 5.54
N THR A 298 -21.70 -17.70 6.81
CA THR A 298 -21.72 -18.55 8.00
C THR A 298 -22.34 -17.80 9.17
N GLU A 299 -22.62 -18.47 10.27
CA GLU A 299 -22.98 -17.80 11.51
C GLU A 299 -21.77 -17.11 12.14
N LYS A 300 -22.01 -15.94 12.75
CA LYS A 300 -20.98 -15.19 13.49
C LYS A 300 -20.46 -16.01 14.66
N ASP A 301 -19.13 -16.20 14.72
CA ASP A 301 -18.47 -16.97 15.78
C ASP A 301 -17.06 -16.42 16.03
N LEU A 302 -16.93 -15.53 17.01
CA LEU A 302 -15.66 -14.87 17.32
C LEU A 302 -14.59 -15.84 17.86
N ALA A 303 -14.99 -16.96 18.48
CA ALA A 303 -14.04 -17.97 18.96
C ALA A 303 -13.39 -18.70 17.78
N LYS A 304 -14.19 -19.10 16.79
CA LYS A 304 -13.66 -19.66 15.54
C LYS A 304 -12.86 -18.64 14.76
N ALA A 305 -13.33 -17.40 14.66
CA ALA A 305 -12.59 -16.30 14.03
C ALA A 305 -11.19 -16.18 14.62
N LEU A 306 -11.08 -16.07 15.95
CA LEU A 306 -9.79 -15.98 16.63
C LEU A 306 -8.89 -17.19 16.33
N SER A 307 -9.44 -18.41 16.36
CA SER A 307 -8.67 -19.61 16.06
C SER A 307 -8.08 -19.61 14.64
N TRP A 308 -8.84 -19.11 13.65
CA TRP A 308 -8.36 -19.00 12.28
C TRP A 308 -7.40 -17.81 12.09
N PHE A 309 -7.63 -16.67 12.76
CA PHE A 309 -6.67 -15.58 12.80
C PHE A 309 -5.34 -16.05 13.41
N GLU A 310 -5.34 -16.83 14.49
CA GLU A 310 -4.10 -17.35 15.09
C GLU A 310 -3.32 -18.26 14.15
N LYS A 311 -4.01 -19.10 13.36
CA LYS A 311 -3.37 -19.94 12.35
C LYS A 311 -2.72 -19.11 11.23
N ALA A 312 -3.42 -18.10 10.73
CA ALA A 312 -2.88 -17.19 9.73
C ALA A 312 -1.74 -16.33 10.29
N ALA A 313 -1.89 -15.85 11.53
CA ALA A 313 -0.88 -15.04 12.23
C ALA A 313 0.42 -15.83 12.49
N ALA A 314 0.30 -17.13 12.75
CA ALA A 314 1.46 -18.03 12.89
C ALA A 314 2.21 -18.25 11.56
N GLN A 315 1.62 -17.91 10.43
CA GLN A 315 2.24 -17.88 9.11
C GLN A 315 2.67 -16.46 8.69
N ASP A 316 2.90 -15.59 9.68
CA ASP A 316 3.37 -14.22 9.51
C ASP A 316 2.48 -13.33 8.62
N VAL A 317 1.14 -13.58 8.61
CA VAL A 317 0.18 -12.69 7.95
C VAL A 317 -0.06 -11.46 8.83
N PRO A 318 0.41 -10.25 8.44
CA PRO A 318 0.40 -9.08 9.35
C PRO A 318 -1.00 -8.68 9.79
N TYR A 319 -1.97 -8.73 8.87
CA TYR A 319 -3.36 -8.38 9.18
C TYR A 319 -4.03 -9.39 10.12
N ALA A 320 -3.65 -10.68 10.06
CA ALA A 320 -4.14 -11.69 11.00
C ALA A 320 -3.51 -11.47 12.39
N GLN A 321 -2.22 -11.13 12.46
CA GLN A 321 -1.54 -10.77 13.71
C GLN A 321 -2.22 -9.55 14.36
N TYR A 322 -2.53 -8.53 13.57
CA TYR A 322 -3.25 -7.35 14.04
C TYR A 322 -4.66 -7.69 14.53
N SER A 323 -5.40 -8.51 13.78
CA SER A 323 -6.75 -8.95 14.19
C SER A 323 -6.74 -9.73 15.50
N CYS A 324 -5.76 -10.63 15.68
CA CYS A 324 -5.53 -11.31 16.96
C CYS A 324 -5.26 -10.30 18.09
N ALA A 325 -4.39 -9.31 17.82
CA ALA A 325 -4.07 -8.28 18.80
C ALA A 325 -5.33 -7.55 19.26
N MET A 326 -6.14 -7.09 18.33
CA MET A 326 -7.36 -6.34 18.63
C MET A 326 -8.37 -7.17 19.42
N LEU A 327 -8.59 -8.43 19.05
CA LEU A 327 -9.50 -9.33 19.78
C LEU A 327 -9.02 -9.61 21.22
N TYR A 328 -7.70 -9.78 21.42
CA TYR A 328 -7.15 -9.97 22.78
C TYR A 328 -7.11 -8.69 23.61
N LEU A 329 -6.90 -7.53 23.01
CA LEU A 329 -6.86 -6.25 23.72
C LEU A 329 -8.26 -5.78 24.14
N THR A 330 -9.24 -5.89 23.23
CA THR A 330 -10.60 -5.42 23.51
C THR A 330 -11.43 -6.40 24.30
N GLY A 331 -11.27 -7.69 24.05
CA GLY A 331 -12.07 -8.76 24.64
C GLY A 331 -13.53 -8.65 24.25
N GLN A 332 -13.96 -9.45 23.30
CA GLN A 332 -15.37 -9.52 22.91
C GLN A 332 -15.92 -10.92 23.21
N ASP A 333 -17.08 -10.99 23.87
CA ASP A 333 -17.69 -12.28 24.22
C ASP A 333 -17.76 -13.22 22.98
N PRO A 334 -17.27 -14.49 23.08
CA PRO A 334 -16.79 -15.21 24.25
C PRO A 334 -15.28 -15.03 24.58
N ILE A 335 -14.56 -14.15 23.86
CA ILE A 335 -13.10 -13.94 24.04
C ILE A 335 -12.86 -13.05 25.25
N LYS A 336 -12.11 -13.55 26.23
CA LYS A 336 -11.70 -12.75 27.39
C LYS A 336 -10.50 -11.89 27.04
N PRO A 337 -10.44 -10.64 27.53
CA PRO A 337 -9.24 -9.79 27.36
C PRO A 337 -7.97 -10.49 27.82
N ASN A 338 -6.94 -10.41 27.02
CA ASN A 338 -5.59 -10.83 27.37
C ASN A 338 -4.57 -9.80 26.84
N PRO A 339 -4.36 -8.69 27.57
CA PRO A 339 -3.49 -7.61 27.11
C PRO A 339 -2.07 -8.06 26.79
N ALA A 340 -1.50 -9.00 27.55
CA ALA A 340 -0.13 -9.49 27.32
C ALA A 340 -0.01 -10.14 25.94
N LYS A 341 -0.92 -11.06 25.60
CA LYS A 341 -0.96 -11.74 24.31
C LYS A 341 -1.34 -10.78 23.17
N GLY A 342 -2.26 -9.85 23.46
CA GLY A 342 -2.64 -8.81 22.50
C GLY A 342 -1.46 -7.92 22.12
N MET A 343 -0.68 -7.46 23.09
CA MET A 343 0.51 -6.64 22.83
C MET A 343 1.62 -7.42 22.13
N GLU A 344 1.75 -8.72 22.38
CA GLU A 344 2.72 -9.57 21.66
C GLU A 344 2.38 -9.60 20.16
N TRP A 345 1.11 -9.86 19.82
CA TRP A 345 0.66 -9.89 18.44
C TRP A 345 0.70 -8.49 17.78
N LEU A 346 0.38 -7.43 18.53
CA LEU A 346 0.44 -6.06 18.02
C LEU A 346 1.88 -5.68 17.64
N LYS A 347 2.86 -6.05 18.44
CA LYS A 347 4.29 -5.85 18.14
C LYS A 347 4.70 -6.61 16.88
N LYS A 348 4.33 -7.89 16.76
CA LYS A 348 4.64 -8.69 15.56
C LYS A 348 4.05 -8.05 14.29
N ALA A 349 2.79 -7.62 14.33
CA ALA A 349 2.14 -6.94 13.21
C ALA A 349 2.84 -5.62 12.85
N ALA A 350 3.26 -4.83 13.84
CA ALA A 350 4.00 -3.59 13.63
C ALA A 350 5.40 -3.85 13.05
N ASP A 351 6.11 -4.88 13.55
CA ASP A 351 7.41 -5.30 13.04
C ASP A 351 7.31 -5.85 11.61
N SER A 352 6.19 -6.48 11.26
CA SER A 352 5.87 -6.91 9.90
C SER A 352 5.53 -5.74 8.95
N GLY A 353 5.54 -4.51 9.46
CA GLY A 353 5.36 -3.29 8.66
C GLY A 353 3.91 -2.89 8.43
N LEU A 354 2.93 -3.41 9.19
CA LEU A 354 1.54 -2.99 9.06
C LEU A 354 1.35 -1.60 9.68
N PRO A 355 0.94 -0.57 8.90
CA PRO A 355 0.87 0.80 9.41
C PRO A 355 -0.22 0.99 10.48
N GLU A 356 -1.34 0.27 10.40
CA GLU A 356 -2.36 0.25 11.45
C GLU A 356 -1.77 -0.22 12.78
N ALA A 357 -1.01 -1.32 12.74
CA ALA A 357 -0.40 -1.88 13.94
C ALA A 357 0.69 -0.96 14.52
N LYS A 358 1.48 -0.31 13.66
CA LYS A 358 2.47 0.70 14.10
C LYS A 358 1.78 1.87 14.79
N THR A 359 0.66 2.34 14.26
CA THR A 359 -0.11 3.45 14.82
C THR A 359 -0.68 3.08 16.19
N ASP A 360 -1.33 1.93 16.31
CA ASP A 360 -1.93 1.49 17.58
C ASP A 360 -0.89 1.14 18.64
N LEU A 361 0.25 0.57 18.24
CA LEU A 361 1.38 0.35 19.13
C LEU A 361 1.99 1.68 19.59
N GLY A 362 2.13 2.64 18.68
CA GLY A 362 2.58 3.99 18.98
C GLY A 362 1.67 4.68 19.99
N LEU A 363 0.36 4.64 19.78
CA LEU A 363 -0.64 5.14 20.74
C LEU A 363 -0.54 4.45 22.10
N SER A 364 -0.32 3.12 22.11
CA SER A 364 -0.15 2.36 23.34
C SER A 364 1.07 2.85 24.14
N TYR A 365 2.18 3.19 23.47
CA TYR A 365 3.35 3.79 24.09
C TYR A 365 3.10 5.22 24.59
N LEU A 366 2.40 6.06 23.83
CA LEU A 366 2.07 7.44 24.23
C LEU A 366 1.20 7.49 25.49
N GLU A 367 0.23 6.58 25.57
CA GLU A 367 -0.74 6.55 26.68
C GLU A 367 -0.26 5.69 27.86
N GLY A 368 0.75 4.84 27.68
CA GLY A 368 1.13 3.82 28.67
C GLY A 368 0.07 2.71 28.80
N ARG A 369 -0.69 2.43 27.74
CA ARG A 369 -1.79 1.47 27.75
C ARG A 369 -1.27 0.05 27.49
N ASN A 370 -1.33 -0.81 28.49
CA ASN A 370 -0.83 -2.20 28.43
C ASN A 370 0.69 -2.34 28.19
N ILE A 371 1.42 -1.25 28.22
CA ILE A 371 2.86 -1.16 28.05
C ILE A 371 3.39 0.05 28.83
N GLU A 372 4.66 0.05 29.23
CA GLU A 372 5.29 1.21 29.83
C GLU A 372 5.28 2.41 28.87
N LYS A 373 4.93 3.58 29.40
CA LYS A 373 4.85 4.81 28.62
C LYS A 373 6.23 5.20 28.07
N ASP A 374 6.29 5.43 26.77
CA ASP A 374 7.48 5.88 26.05
C ASP A 374 7.05 6.81 24.90
N GLU A 375 7.04 8.11 25.17
CA GLU A 375 6.54 9.12 24.22
C GLU A 375 7.38 9.16 22.94
N GLN A 376 8.70 9.04 23.06
CA GLN A 376 9.59 9.10 21.89
C GLN A 376 9.32 7.91 20.96
N LYS A 377 9.31 6.71 21.51
CA LYS A 377 9.02 5.50 20.72
C LYS A 377 7.62 5.50 20.13
N GLY A 378 6.65 6.04 20.87
CA GLY A 378 5.29 6.20 20.40
C GLY A 378 5.21 7.08 19.15
N LEU A 379 5.83 8.25 19.20
CA LEU A 379 5.89 9.19 18.09
C LEU A 379 6.67 8.60 16.88
N GLU A 380 7.81 7.93 17.12
CA GLU A 380 8.59 7.28 16.05
C GLU A 380 7.78 6.25 15.27
N LEU A 381 6.97 5.43 15.95
CA LEU A 381 6.12 4.43 15.31
C LEU A 381 4.99 5.07 14.49
N ILE A 382 4.36 6.14 15.01
CA ILE A 382 3.30 6.85 14.29
C ILE A 382 3.89 7.60 13.09
N GLU A 383 5.09 8.18 13.23
CA GLU A 383 5.79 8.83 12.11
C GLU A 383 6.13 7.82 11.01
N GLN A 384 6.62 6.62 11.34
CA GLN A 384 6.85 5.55 10.38
C GLN A 384 5.57 5.16 9.63
N ALA A 385 4.43 5.05 10.33
CA ALA A 385 3.14 4.74 9.71
C ALA A 385 2.66 5.90 8.81
N SER A 386 2.91 7.14 9.23
CA SER A 386 2.62 8.35 8.44
C SER A 386 3.45 8.39 7.15
N ASP A 387 4.75 8.07 7.21
CA ASP A 387 5.65 8.01 6.06
C ASP A 387 5.26 6.89 5.08
N MET A 388 4.60 5.82 5.57
CA MET A 388 3.99 4.79 4.75
C MET A 388 2.68 5.24 4.08
N GLY A 389 2.22 6.46 4.34
CA GLY A 389 1.00 7.03 3.77
C GLY A 389 -0.28 6.61 4.49
N TYR A 390 -0.22 6.09 5.71
CA TYR A 390 -1.43 5.71 6.45
C TYR A 390 -2.19 6.96 6.92
N PRO A 391 -3.43 7.19 6.43
CA PRO A 391 -4.12 8.48 6.65
C PRO A 391 -4.32 8.83 8.12
N HIS A 392 -4.65 7.85 8.95
CA HIS A 392 -4.86 8.09 10.38
C HIS A 392 -3.57 8.54 11.08
N ALA A 393 -2.44 7.90 10.79
CA ALA A 393 -1.13 8.29 11.31
C ALA A 393 -0.71 9.68 10.77
N GLN A 394 -0.98 9.96 9.49
CA GLN A 394 -0.72 11.28 8.89
C GLN A 394 -1.50 12.39 9.59
N SER A 395 -2.80 12.16 9.87
CA SER A 395 -3.63 13.13 10.61
C SER A 395 -3.12 13.35 12.04
N MET A 396 -2.68 12.29 12.71
CA MET A 396 -2.09 12.38 14.04
C MET A 396 -0.77 13.16 14.04
N MET A 397 0.14 12.83 13.12
CA MET A 397 1.41 13.55 13.00
C MET A 397 1.20 14.99 12.57
N ALA A 398 0.20 15.29 11.75
CA ALA A 398 -0.18 16.66 11.44
C ALA A 398 -0.55 17.43 12.71
N GLY A 399 -1.33 16.84 13.61
CA GLY A 399 -1.65 17.42 14.92
C GLY A 399 -0.41 17.66 15.77
N VAL A 400 0.52 16.72 15.80
CA VAL A 400 1.80 16.83 16.52
C VAL A 400 2.65 17.98 15.97
N TYR A 401 2.77 18.09 14.64
CA TYR A 401 3.57 19.15 14.01
C TYR A 401 2.92 20.53 14.11
N LEU A 402 1.58 20.64 14.15
CA LEU A 402 0.89 21.93 14.29
C LEU A 402 0.86 22.43 15.73
N ASN A 403 0.72 21.55 16.72
CA ASN A 403 0.48 21.91 18.12
C ASN A 403 1.61 21.49 19.06
N GLY A 404 2.67 20.84 18.56
CA GLY A 404 3.78 20.33 19.37
C GLY A 404 4.60 21.42 20.03
N GLU A 405 5.41 20.99 21.02
CA GLU A 405 6.37 21.88 21.70
C GLU A 405 7.52 22.32 20.78
N GLU A 406 8.27 23.34 21.21
CA GLU A 406 9.43 23.86 20.49
C GLU A 406 10.47 22.72 20.27
N GLY A 407 10.80 22.45 18.99
CA GLY A 407 11.69 21.34 18.59
C GLY A 407 10.97 20.18 17.88
N VAL A 408 9.65 20.02 18.07
CA VAL A 408 8.82 19.06 17.34
C VAL A 408 7.88 19.80 16.37
N LYS A 409 7.56 21.05 16.67
CA LYS A 409 6.63 21.86 15.89
C LYS A 409 7.19 22.18 14.50
N ASP A 410 6.49 21.72 13.46
CA ASP A 410 6.72 22.03 12.05
C ASP A 410 5.37 22.26 11.36
N GLU A 411 4.90 23.50 11.47
CA GLU A 411 3.57 23.88 10.95
C GLU A 411 3.42 23.58 9.46
N ARG A 412 4.50 23.75 8.66
CA ARG A 412 4.48 23.46 7.23
C ARG A 412 4.27 21.97 6.96
N LYS A 413 5.06 21.11 7.63
CA LYS A 413 4.92 19.63 7.50
C LYS A 413 3.54 19.21 7.96
N GLY A 414 3.01 19.79 9.04
CA GLY A 414 1.67 19.52 9.55
C GLY A 414 0.57 19.83 8.53
N ILE A 415 0.60 21.03 7.91
CA ILE A 415 -0.38 21.38 6.87
C ILE A 415 -0.25 20.49 5.64
N MET A 416 0.97 20.16 5.20
CA MET A 416 1.17 19.29 4.03
C MET A 416 0.61 17.88 4.27
N LEU A 417 0.76 17.32 5.47
CA LEU A 417 0.14 16.05 5.83
C LEU A 417 -1.40 16.14 5.84
N LEU A 418 -1.97 17.20 6.43
CA LEU A 418 -3.42 17.43 6.36
C LEU A 418 -3.93 17.51 4.92
N GLN A 419 -3.19 18.22 4.04
CA GLN A 419 -3.55 18.29 2.62
C GLN A 419 -3.56 16.91 1.94
N GLN A 420 -2.58 16.06 2.23
CA GLN A 420 -2.54 14.71 1.67
C GLN A 420 -3.79 13.91 2.07
N VAL A 421 -4.13 13.92 3.36
CA VAL A 421 -5.29 13.16 3.87
C VAL A 421 -6.62 13.79 3.44
N ALA A 422 -6.71 15.12 3.42
CA ALA A 422 -7.91 15.83 2.95
C ALA A 422 -8.19 15.56 1.45
N ASN A 423 -7.14 15.45 0.63
CA ASN A 423 -7.24 15.15 -0.80
C ASN A 423 -7.75 13.73 -1.10
N VAL A 424 -7.53 12.76 -0.20
CA VAL A 424 -8.13 11.42 -0.34
C VAL A 424 -9.56 11.34 0.21
N GLY A 425 -10.10 12.46 0.70
CA GLY A 425 -11.51 12.59 1.05
C GLY A 425 -11.84 12.42 2.52
N ASP A 426 -10.86 12.41 3.44
CA ASP A 426 -11.11 12.30 4.88
C ASP A 426 -11.79 13.57 5.43
N PRO A 427 -13.04 13.47 5.94
CA PRO A 427 -13.80 14.64 6.35
C PRO A 427 -13.21 15.39 7.56
N GLU A 428 -12.58 14.67 8.47
CA GLU A 428 -11.93 15.27 9.64
C GLU A 428 -10.72 16.11 9.22
N SER A 429 -9.87 15.56 8.35
CA SER A 429 -8.72 16.29 7.81
C SER A 429 -9.12 17.47 6.93
N GLN A 430 -10.21 17.35 6.15
CA GLN A 430 -10.79 18.45 5.39
C GLN A 430 -11.27 19.57 6.33
N TYR A 431 -11.97 19.22 7.40
CA TYR A 431 -12.39 20.16 8.43
C TYR A 431 -11.20 20.84 9.10
N ASN A 432 -10.22 20.07 9.57
CA ASN A 432 -9.03 20.58 10.26
C ASN A 432 -8.22 21.51 9.36
N LEU A 433 -8.07 21.15 8.08
CA LEU A 433 -7.41 22.00 7.10
C LEU A 433 -8.18 23.32 6.86
N GLY A 434 -9.50 23.25 6.75
CA GLY A 434 -10.36 24.43 6.69
C GLY A 434 -10.17 25.35 7.90
N VAL A 435 -10.08 24.80 9.11
CA VAL A 435 -9.81 25.54 10.35
C VAL A 435 -8.42 26.18 10.34
N CYS A 436 -7.39 25.47 9.85
CA CYS A 436 -6.05 26.03 9.72
C CYS A 436 -6.03 27.25 8.78
N TYR A 437 -6.74 27.18 7.65
CA TYR A 437 -6.88 28.34 6.75
C TYR A 437 -7.71 29.47 7.33
N MET A 438 -8.71 29.20 8.19
CA MET A 438 -9.47 30.22 8.90
C MET A 438 -8.64 30.94 9.96
N SER A 439 -7.82 30.22 10.70
CA SER A 439 -7.03 30.76 11.81
C SER A 439 -5.68 31.33 11.39
N GLY A 440 -5.22 31.00 10.18
CA GLY A 440 -3.88 31.31 9.71
C GLY A 440 -2.79 30.37 10.23
N THR A 441 -3.16 29.30 10.94
CA THR A 441 -2.21 28.37 11.57
C THR A 441 -1.44 27.58 10.51
N GLY A 442 -0.14 27.82 10.42
CA GLY A 442 0.79 27.12 9.53
C GLY A 442 0.69 27.51 8.05
N VAL A 443 -0.43 28.08 7.60
CA VAL A 443 -0.65 28.38 6.17
C VAL A 443 0.22 29.52 5.64
N GLY A 444 0.72 30.37 6.51
CA GLY A 444 1.68 31.45 6.16
C GLY A 444 3.05 30.90 5.75
N THR A 445 3.36 29.67 6.05
CA THR A 445 4.63 28.99 5.69
C THR A 445 4.61 28.41 4.28
N LEU A 446 3.43 28.34 3.65
CA LEU A 446 3.21 27.74 2.33
C LEU A 446 3.34 28.77 1.22
N THR A 447 3.89 28.37 0.09
CA THR A 447 3.79 29.11 -1.18
C THR A 447 2.36 29.05 -1.73
N GLN A 448 2.04 29.95 -2.66
CA GLN A 448 0.71 29.92 -3.32
C GLN A 448 0.46 28.62 -4.07
N GLU A 449 1.49 28.02 -4.67
CA GLU A 449 1.38 26.74 -5.36
C GLU A 449 1.07 25.59 -4.38
N GLU A 450 1.72 25.56 -3.22
CA GLU A 450 1.47 24.57 -2.18
C GLU A 450 0.08 24.69 -1.54
N LYS A 451 -0.48 25.89 -1.48
CA LYS A 451 -1.87 26.12 -1.02
C LYS A 451 -2.89 25.46 -1.95
N LEU A 452 -2.58 25.37 -3.26
CA LEU A 452 -3.41 24.76 -4.28
C LEU A 452 -3.11 23.26 -4.41
N SER A 453 -3.39 22.51 -3.35
CA SER A 453 -2.97 21.11 -3.18
C SER A 453 -3.67 20.10 -4.09
N ASN A 454 -4.70 20.50 -4.85
CA ASN A 454 -5.41 19.62 -5.77
C ASN A 454 -5.88 20.37 -7.04
N GLU A 455 -6.33 19.61 -8.04
CA GLU A 455 -6.73 20.16 -9.34
C GLU A 455 -8.00 21.05 -9.27
N GLU A 456 -8.91 20.81 -8.33
CA GLU A 456 -10.09 21.66 -8.14
C GLU A 456 -9.70 23.05 -7.68
N LEU A 457 -8.83 23.15 -6.66
CA LEU A 457 -8.30 24.42 -6.17
C LEU A 457 -7.50 25.15 -7.25
N LYS A 458 -6.68 24.45 -8.02
CA LYS A 458 -5.96 25.03 -9.16
C LYS A 458 -6.93 25.57 -10.22
N ASN A 459 -8.02 24.86 -10.49
CA ASN A 459 -9.05 25.32 -11.43
C ASN A 459 -9.77 26.56 -10.91
N LEU A 460 -10.12 26.60 -9.62
CA LEU A 460 -10.74 27.78 -9.00
C LEU A 460 -9.82 29.01 -9.01
N SER A 461 -8.50 28.80 -9.00
CA SER A 461 -7.52 29.89 -9.02
C SER A 461 -7.23 30.48 -10.41
N LYS A 462 -7.78 29.90 -11.50
CA LYS A 462 -7.56 30.40 -12.87
C LYS A 462 -8.05 31.83 -13.10
N ASP A 463 -9.10 32.24 -12.38
CA ASP A 463 -9.69 33.58 -12.49
C ASP A 463 -9.06 34.57 -11.50
N GLY A 464 -8.06 34.18 -10.73
CA GLY A 464 -7.32 34.98 -9.75
C GLY A 464 -6.82 34.18 -8.56
N ALA A 465 -5.85 34.70 -7.84
CA ALA A 465 -5.31 34.07 -6.65
C ALA A 465 -6.39 33.90 -5.56
N LEU A 466 -6.54 32.71 -5.02
CA LEU A 466 -7.46 32.45 -3.91
C LEU A 466 -6.88 32.97 -2.59
N SER A 467 -7.72 33.63 -1.81
CA SER A 467 -7.41 33.99 -0.43
C SER A 467 -7.51 32.79 0.49
N ASP A 468 -6.84 32.84 1.65
CA ASP A 468 -6.91 31.78 2.65
C ASP A 468 -8.36 31.49 3.10
N VAL A 469 -9.21 32.52 3.17
CA VAL A 469 -10.64 32.39 3.49
C VAL A 469 -11.41 31.63 2.40
N GLN A 470 -11.07 31.83 1.12
CA GLN A 470 -11.70 31.07 0.02
C GLN A 470 -11.25 29.60 0.03
N ILE A 471 -9.99 29.33 0.33
CA ILE A 471 -9.47 27.98 0.49
C ILE A 471 -10.11 27.30 1.72
N ALA A 472 -10.27 28.04 2.83
CA ALA A 472 -10.98 27.57 4.01
C ALA A 472 -12.43 27.17 3.67
N LYS A 473 -13.14 28.05 2.93
CA LYS A 473 -14.50 27.74 2.44
C LYS A 473 -14.52 26.45 1.65
N TYR A 474 -13.61 26.28 0.69
CA TYR A 474 -13.52 25.07 -0.15
C TYR A 474 -13.41 23.78 0.71
N TRP A 475 -12.46 23.76 1.64
CA TRP A 475 -12.26 22.57 2.47
C TRP A 475 -13.42 22.31 3.43
N LEU A 476 -14.01 23.37 4.01
CA LEU A 476 -15.20 23.22 4.84
C LEU A 476 -16.42 22.75 4.03
N GLU A 477 -16.58 23.18 2.76
CA GLU A 477 -17.63 22.68 1.87
C GLU A 477 -17.45 21.18 1.60
N LYS A 478 -16.23 20.71 1.32
CA LYS A 478 -15.92 19.27 1.16
C LYS A 478 -16.28 18.47 2.41
N ALA A 479 -15.87 18.94 3.58
CA ALA A 479 -16.25 18.31 4.85
C ALA A 479 -17.78 18.32 5.09
N CYS A 480 -18.48 19.40 4.69
CA CYS A 480 -19.93 19.50 4.77
C CYS A 480 -20.65 18.51 3.84
N GLU A 481 -20.14 18.27 2.64
CA GLU A 481 -20.64 17.27 1.68
C GLU A 481 -20.60 15.87 2.30
N ALA A 482 -19.55 15.57 3.05
CA ALA A 482 -19.40 14.33 3.82
C ALA A 482 -20.22 14.32 5.14
N GLY A 483 -20.94 15.41 5.43
CA GLY A 483 -21.82 15.48 6.62
C GLY A 483 -21.12 15.90 7.91
N HIS A 484 -19.88 16.41 7.89
CA HIS A 484 -19.12 16.75 9.10
C HIS A 484 -19.76 17.91 9.88
N PRO A 485 -20.23 17.68 11.15
CA PRO A 485 -21.07 18.67 11.84
C PRO A 485 -20.35 19.98 12.18
N MET A 486 -19.06 19.89 12.59
CA MET A 486 -18.29 21.09 12.94
C MET A 486 -18.00 21.94 11.70
N ALA A 487 -17.79 21.32 10.53
CA ALA A 487 -17.62 22.05 9.27
C ALA A 487 -18.93 22.78 8.89
N GLN A 488 -20.08 22.13 9.03
CA GLN A 488 -21.39 22.76 8.82
C GLN A 488 -21.62 23.95 9.75
N GLN A 489 -21.24 23.83 11.01
CA GLN A 489 -21.29 24.93 11.99
C GLN A 489 -20.38 26.09 11.55
N ASN A 490 -19.09 25.81 11.28
CA ASN A 490 -18.12 26.84 10.98
C ASN A 490 -18.45 27.55 9.66
N LEU A 491 -18.79 26.81 8.61
CA LEU A 491 -19.18 27.40 7.33
C LEU A 491 -20.44 28.27 7.47
N GLY A 492 -21.45 27.79 8.22
CA GLY A 492 -22.65 28.57 8.52
C GLY A 492 -22.35 29.88 9.25
N LEU A 493 -21.43 29.86 10.23
CA LEU A 493 -20.98 31.05 10.94
C LEU A 493 -20.21 32.04 10.03
N MET A 494 -19.32 31.51 9.16
CA MET A 494 -18.61 32.35 8.19
C MET A 494 -19.56 33.09 7.24
N MET A 495 -20.63 32.40 6.79
CA MET A 495 -21.67 33.04 5.97
C MET A 495 -22.44 34.10 6.72
N LEU A 496 -22.81 33.86 8.00
CA LEU A 496 -23.50 34.84 8.85
C LEU A 496 -22.66 36.09 9.13
N GLN A 497 -21.35 35.95 9.24
CA GLN A 497 -20.39 37.02 9.46
C GLN A 497 -20.04 37.75 8.15
N GLY A 498 -20.50 37.28 6.99
CA GLY A 498 -20.16 37.85 5.70
C GLY A 498 -18.71 37.62 5.27
N ALA A 499 -18.01 36.67 5.91
CA ALA A 499 -16.64 36.30 5.56
C ALA A 499 -16.56 35.54 4.24
N VAL A 500 -17.62 34.83 3.89
CA VAL A 500 -17.78 34.09 2.61
C VAL A 500 -19.16 34.34 2.04
N GLU A 501 -19.27 34.20 0.71
CA GLU A 501 -20.56 34.27 0.04
C GLU A 501 -21.51 33.17 0.54
N GLY A 502 -22.75 33.53 0.79
CA GLY A 502 -23.83 32.66 1.23
C GLY A 502 -24.92 33.48 1.90
N GLY A 503 -26.16 33.09 1.67
CA GLY A 503 -27.29 33.78 2.30
C GLY A 503 -27.55 33.28 3.73
N LYS A 504 -28.27 34.11 4.49
CA LYS A 504 -28.70 33.76 5.85
C LYS A 504 -29.45 32.43 5.90
N GLU A 505 -30.28 32.15 4.90
CA GLU A 505 -31.04 30.90 4.77
C GLU A 505 -30.12 29.68 4.64
N GLN A 506 -29.06 29.80 3.85
CA GLN A 506 -28.07 28.72 3.69
C GLN A 506 -27.28 28.50 5.00
N ALA A 507 -26.85 29.57 5.64
CA ALA A 507 -26.17 29.52 6.93
C ALA A 507 -27.02 28.81 8.00
N VAL A 508 -28.29 29.20 8.12
CA VAL A 508 -29.24 28.58 9.06
C VAL A 508 -29.46 27.11 8.73
N ALA A 509 -29.54 26.74 7.43
CA ALA A 509 -29.69 25.35 7.01
C ALA A 509 -28.49 24.50 7.40
N LEU A 510 -27.26 25.00 7.26
CA LEU A 510 -26.04 24.33 7.68
C LEU A 510 -25.98 24.14 9.20
N ILE A 511 -26.20 25.22 9.96
CA ILE A 511 -26.23 25.18 11.44
C ILE A 511 -27.33 24.22 11.93
N LYS A 512 -28.47 24.17 11.23
CA LYS A 512 -29.54 23.21 11.53
C LYS A 512 -29.10 21.77 11.32
N LYS A 513 -28.42 21.45 10.20
CA LYS A 513 -27.87 20.10 9.98
C LYS A 513 -26.92 19.69 11.10
N ALA A 514 -26.01 20.56 11.49
CA ALA A 514 -25.10 20.30 12.60
C ALA A 514 -25.83 20.14 13.95
N SER A 515 -26.89 20.93 14.19
CA SER A 515 -27.77 20.81 15.36
C SER A 515 -28.52 19.47 15.37
N ASP A 516 -29.04 19.05 14.21
CA ASP A 516 -29.76 17.78 14.05
C ASP A 516 -28.81 16.58 14.22
N ALA A 517 -27.53 16.73 13.85
CA ALA A 517 -26.47 15.78 14.15
C ALA A 517 -26.07 15.73 15.64
N GLY A 518 -26.64 16.59 16.47
CA GLY A 518 -26.45 16.56 17.91
C GLY A 518 -25.37 17.50 18.45
N LEU A 519 -24.70 18.32 17.62
CA LEU A 519 -23.61 19.19 18.05
C LEU A 519 -24.14 20.26 19.03
N PRO A 520 -23.67 20.30 20.30
CA PRO A 520 -24.18 21.21 21.31
C PRO A 520 -24.06 22.69 20.96
N GLN A 521 -22.93 23.08 20.36
CA GLN A 521 -22.69 24.44 19.91
C GLN A 521 -23.72 24.87 18.86
N SER A 522 -24.04 23.98 17.90
CA SER A 522 -25.02 24.27 16.84
C SER A 522 -26.44 24.30 17.40
N GLN A 523 -26.78 23.42 18.34
CA GLN A 523 -28.06 23.44 19.02
C GLN A 523 -28.26 24.77 19.78
N TYR A 524 -27.23 25.21 20.49
CA TYR A 524 -27.25 26.49 21.18
C TYR A 524 -27.36 27.66 20.19
N THR A 525 -26.50 27.71 19.19
CA THR A 525 -26.47 28.78 18.18
C THR A 525 -27.81 28.88 17.46
N LEU A 526 -28.38 27.76 16.99
CA LEU A 526 -29.68 27.74 16.34
C LEU A 526 -30.82 28.15 17.28
N GLY A 527 -30.77 27.69 18.52
CA GLY A 527 -31.71 28.06 19.55
C GLY A 527 -31.71 29.57 19.85
N MET A 528 -30.52 30.17 19.97
CA MET A 528 -30.39 31.62 20.17
C MET A 528 -30.85 32.39 18.93
N MET A 529 -30.52 31.93 17.72
CA MET A 529 -31.03 32.58 16.49
C MET A 529 -32.57 32.54 16.43
N TYR A 530 -33.20 31.42 16.77
CA TYR A 530 -34.67 31.32 16.82
C TYR A 530 -35.29 32.16 17.91
N LEU A 531 -34.57 32.44 18.99
CA LEU A 531 -35.06 33.25 20.09
C LEU A 531 -34.98 34.75 19.79
N THR A 532 -33.90 35.19 19.11
CA THR A 532 -33.56 36.58 18.91
C THR A 532 -33.94 37.14 17.54
N ASP A 533 -34.08 36.29 16.52
CA ASP A 533 -34.31 36.68 15.13
C ASP A 533 -35.74 36.41 14.69
N ALA A 534 -36.58 37.40 14.73
CA ALA A 534 -37.99 37.31 14.34
C ALA A 534 -38.21 36.91 12.86
N SER A 535 -37.21 37.11 11.99
CA SER A 535 -37.30 36.73 10.56
C SER A 535 -37.35 35.21 10.37
N LEU A 536 -36.84 34.45 11.30
CA LEU A 536 -36.80 32.98 11.23
C LEU A 536 -38.16 32.32 11.61
N LYS A 537 -39.14 33.11 12.07
CA LYS A 537 -40.54 32.70 12.34
C LYS A 537 -40.70 31.40 13.14
N GLN A 538 -39.75 31.08 14.01
CA GLN A 538 -39.80 29.86 14.83
C GLN A 538 -40.53 30.12 16.17
N LYS A 539 -41.11 29.06 16.72
CA LYS A 539 -41.73 29.16 18.06
C LYS A 539 -40.62 29.21 19.12
N SER A 540 -40.77 30.11 20.10
CA SER A 540 -39.83 30.22 21.23
C SER A 540 -39.63 28.89 21.98
N SER A 541 -40.65 28.02 22.00
CA SER A 541 -40.56 26.68 22.60
C SER A 541 -39.53 25.78 21.89
N GLN A 542 -39.38 25.91 20.56
CA GLN A 542 -38.35 25.18 19.79
C GLN A 542 -36.96 25.72 20.09
N ALA A 543 -36.81 27.06 20.15
CA ALA A 543 -35.58 27.70 20.54
C ALA A 543 -35.09 27.22 21.91
N ILE A 544 -35.97 27.24 22.90
CA ILE A 544 -35.65 26.82 24.27
C ILE A 544 -35.36 25.32 24.35
N SER A 545 -36.07 24.50 23.58
CA SER A 545 -35.80 23.07 23.49
C SER A 545 -34.38 22.78 22.98
N LEU A 546 -33.90 23.52 21.97
CA LEU A 546 -32.55 23.40 21.44
C LEU A 546 -31.48 23.85 22.47
N ILE A 547 -31.69 25.01 23.12
CA ILE A 547 -30.78 25.50 24.17
C ILE A 547 -30.72 24.49 25.32
N LYS A 548 -31.88 23.89 25.68
CA LYS A 548 -31.92 22.84 26.69
C LYS A 548 -31.16 21.61 26.31
N LYS A 549 -31.26 21.13 25.06
CA LYS A 549 -30.49 19.98 24.58
C LYS A 549 -28.99 20.24 24.70
N ALA A 550 -28.52 21.44 24.31
CA ALA A 550 -27.12 21.84 24.46
C ALA A 550 -26.70 21.91 25.94
N SER A 551 -27.55 22.46 26.80
CA SER A 551 -27.32 22.54 28.25
C SER A 551 -27.24 21.15 28.91
N ASP A 552 -28.11 20.23 28.51
CA ASP A 552 -28.14 18.86 29.01
C ASP A 552 -26.87 18.07 28.59
N GLN A 553 -26.26 18.43 27.48
CA GLN A 553 -24.95 17.92 27.04
C GLN A 553 -23.74 18.61 27.70
N GLY A 554 -23.99 19.53 28.64
CA GLY A 554 -22.91 20.20 29.37
C GLY A 554 -22.37 21.47 28.73
N PHE A 555 -22.91 21.95 27.61
CA PHE A 555 -22.43 23.17 26.97
C PHE A 555 -22.65 24.37 27.89
N VAL A 556 -21.53 24.93 28.38
CA VAL A 556 -21.52 25.89 29.49
C VAL A 556 -22.30 27.16 29.17
N GLN A 557 -22.15 27.69 27.96
CA GLN A 557 -22.87 28.89 27.52
C GLN A 557 -24.42 28.63 27.52
N ALA A 558 -24.81 27.44 27.04
CA ALA A 558 -26.24 27.06 27.06
C ALA A 558 -26.80 26.88 28.49
N GLN A 559 -26.00 26.36 29.43
CA GLN A 559 -26.38 26.28 30.85
C GLN A 559 -26.54 27.68 31.44
N SER A 560 -25.65 28.59 31.16
CA SER A 560 -25.71 29.99 31.61
C SER A 560 -26.99 30.67 31.13
N ASP A 561 -27.18 30.66 29.80
CA ASP A 561 -28.27 31.42 29.19
C ASP A 561 -29.64 30.78 29.48
N LEU A 562 -29.74 29.44 29.50
CA LEU A 562 -30.93 28.75 29.92
C LEU A 562 -31.27 29.03 31.40
N GLY A 563 -30.23 29.17 32.24
CA GLY A 563 -30.37 29.60 33.62
C GLY A 563 -31.03 30.98 33.72
N LEU A 564 -30.59 31.94 32.94
CA LEU A 564 -31.19 33.28 32.87
C LEU A 564 -32.60 33.25 32.27
N ILE A 565 -32.82 32.47 31.22
CA ILE A 565 -34.17 32.28 30.63
C ILE A 565 -35.15 31.77 31.68
N TYR A 566 -34.76 30.82 32.51
CA TYR A 566 -35.64 30.32 33.59
C TYR A 566 -35.81 31.31 34.75
N LEU A 567 -34.80 32.12 35.08
CA LEU A 567 -34.93 33.15 36.09
C LEU A 567 -35.92 34.26 35.68
N GLN A 568 -35.87 34.67 34.42
CA GLN A 568 -36.55 35.86 33.90
C GLN A 568 -37.84 35.56 33.15
N GLY A 569 -38.09 34.26 32.77
CA GLY A 569 -39.22 33.90 31.96
C GLY A 569 -39.13 34.33 30.50
N ILE A 570 -37.94 34.43 29.94
CA ILE A 570 -37.72 34.83 28.55
C ILE A 570 -38.29 33.83 27.58
N GLY A 571 -38.81 34.31 26.44
CA GLY A 571 -39.35 33.43 25.38
C GLY A 571 -40.68 32.78 25.75
N GLY A 572 -41.41 33.30 26.73
CA GLY A 572 -42.70 32.79 27.17
C GLY A 572 -42.62 31.56 28.08
N VAL A 573 -41.47 31.25 28.59
CA VAL A 573 -41.28 30.19 29.59
C VAL A 573 -41.75 30.68 30.94
N LYS A 574 -42.49 29.84 31.67
CA LYS A 574 -42.85 30.16 33.05
C LYS A 574 -41.59 30.21 33.91
N PRO A 575 -41.36 31.29 34.65
CA PRO A 575 -40.18 31.39 35.51
C PRO A 575 -40.05 30.19 36.46
N ASN A 576 -38.80 29.65 36.51
CA ASN A 576 -38.44 28.60 37.45
C ASN A 576 -37.08 28.93 38.07
N VAL A 577 -37.14 29.77 39.11
CA VAL A 577 -35.94 30.35 39.74
C VAL A 577 -35.01 29.28 40.35
N SER A 578 -35.55 28.17 40.85
CA SER A 578 -34.73 27.06 41.41
C SER A 578 -33.96 26.35 40.34
N GLN A 579 -34.58 26.08 39.17
CA GLN A 579 -33.89 25.46 38.03
C GLN A 579 -32.91 26.43 37.39
N GLY A 580 -33.28 27.71 37.27
CA GLY A 580 -32.39 28.76 36.78
C GLY A 580 -31.14 28.88 37.62
N PHE A 581 -31.27 28.98 38.96
CA PHE A 581 -30.13 28.96 39.85
C PHE A 581 -29.26 27.71 39.71
N SER A 582 -29.87 26.52 39.64
CA SER A 582 -29.13 25.26 39.51
C SER A 582 -28.24 25.24 38.25
N LEU A 583 -28.76 25.72 37.12
CA LEU A 583 -28.03 25.80 35.85
C LEU A 583 -26.90 26.85 35.90
N LEU A 584 -27.16 28.04 36.43
CA LEU A 584 -26.14 29.06 36.63
C LEU A 584 -25.02 28.57 37.52
N LYS A 585 -25.34 27.84 38.61
CA LYS A 585 -24.35 27.27 39.50
C LYS A 585 -23.47 26.23 38.78
N LYS A 586 -24.10 25.33 37.97
CA LYS A 586 -23.34 24.37 37.16
C LYS A 586 -22.38 25.04 36.17
N ALA A 587 -22.83 26.09 35.50
CA ALA A 587 -21.96 26.85 34.59
C ALA A 587 -20.85 27.60 35.34
N ALA A 588 -21.15 28.15 36.54
CA ALA A 588 -20.16 28.78 37.39
C ALA A 588 -19.09 27.81 37.89
N GLU A 589 -19.49 26.58 38.28
CA GLU A 589 -18.59 25.50 38.68
C GLU A 589 -17.62 25.09 37.54
N GLN A 590 -18.04 25.27 36.30
CA GLN A 590 -17.21 25.08 35.09
C GLN A 590 -16.39 26.30 34.70
N GLY A 591 -16.37 27.34 35.53
CA GLY A 591 -15.52 28.50 35.30
C GLY A 591 -16.16 29.66 34.52
N HIS A 592 -17.46 29.61 34.18
CA HIS A 592 -18.10 30.65 33.37
C HIS A 592 -18.25 31.98 34.15
N PRO A 593 -17.59 33.09 33.73
CA PRO A 593 -17.49 34.29 34.54
C PRO A 593 -18.83 34.94 34.87
N SER A 594 -19.71 35.14 33.88
CA SER A 594 -21.02 35.75 34.08
C SER A 594 -21.92 34.87 34.98
N SER A 595 -21.83 33.51 34.86
CA SER A 595 -22.57 32.63 35.74
C SER A 595 -22.12 32.68 37.21
N MET A 596 -20.81 32.89 37.46
CA MET A 596 -20.29 33.12 38.83
C MET A 596 -20.95 34.36 39.44
N LEU A 597 -20.99 35.46 38.67
CA LEU A 597 -21.65 36.73 39.11
C LEU A 597 -23.14 36.51 39.42
N TYR A 598 -23.87 35.90 38.47
CA TYR A 598 -25.31 35.66 38.65
C TYR A 598 -25.61 34.66 39.80
N THR A 599 -24.78 33.63 39.97
CA THR A 599 -24.87 32.71 41.11
C THR A 599 -24.71 33.44 42.45
N ALA A 600 -23.75 34.33 42.52
CA ALA A 600 -23.56 35.18 43.70
C ALA A 600 -24.77 36.08 43.97
N MET A 601 -25.31 36.70 42.92
CA MET A 601 -26.53 37.53 43.03
C MET A 601 -27.74 36.71 43.51
N CYS A 602 -27.89 35.50 43.05
CA CYS A 602 -28.94 34.58 43.51
C CYS A 602 -28.82 34.27 45.02
N TYR A 603 -27.61 34.02 45.52
CA TYR A 603 -27.36 33.81 46.95
C TYR A 603 -27.63 35.08 47.77
N ALA A 604 -27.31 36.28 47.23
CA ALA A 604 -27.54 37.56 47.91
C ALA A 604 -29.01 37.95 47.95
N SER A 605 -29.76 37.71 46.86
CA SER A 605 -31.19 38.09 46.71
C SER A 605 -32.18 37.02 47.08
N SER A 606 -31.73 35.83 47.54
CA SER A 606 -32.63 34.69 47.82
C SER A 606 -33.38 34.19 46.59
N THR A 607 -32.82 34.32 45.39
CA THR A 607 -33.48 33.97 44.14
C THR A 607 -33.16 32.50 43.79
N GLY A 608 -34.14 31.61 43.98
CA GLY A 608 -34.04 30.18 43.67
C GLY A 608 -33.19 29.35 44.65
N VAL A 609 -32.64 29.97 45.68
CA VAL A 609 -31.79 29.36 46.70
C VAL A 609 -31.95 30.06 48.03
N LYS A 610 -31.67 29.39 49.14
CA LYS A 610 -31.59 30.05 50.45
C LYS A 610 -30.49 31.07 50.49
N PRO A 611 -30.72 32.28 51.09
CA PRO A 611 -29.70 33.32 51.12
C PRO A 611 -28.44 32.84 51.86
N ASN A 612 -27.28 33.12 51.31
CA ASN A 612 -25.99 32.75 51.89
C ASN A 612 -24.93 33.79 51.51
N ALA A 613 -24.68 34.74 52.40
CA ALA A 613 -23.73 35.83 52.17
C ALA A 613 -22.27 35.33 52.02
N ALA A 614 -21.92 34.22 52.64
CA ALA A 614 -20.60 33.63 52.52
C ALA A 614 -20.36 33.03 51.12
N GLU A 615 -21.35 32.28 50.64
CA GLU A 615 -21.30 31.75 49.27
C GLU A 615 -21.35 32.86 48.21
N ALA A 616 -22.21 33.87 48.40
CA ALA A 616 -22.27 35.02 47.52
C ALA A 616 -20.88 35.70 47.41
N ARG A 617 -20.24 35.94 48.56
CA ARG A 617 -18.91 36.57 48.61
C ARG A 617 -17.84 35.68 47.93
N LYS A 618 -17.86 34.35 48.14
CA LYS A 618 -16.97 33.41 47.52
C LYS A 618 -17.07 33.45 45.99
N TRP A 619 -18.28 33.40 45.44
CA TRP A 619 -18.50 33.47 43.99
C TRP A 619 -18.12 34.83 43.39
N LEU A 620 -18.37 35.92 44.09
CA LEU A 620 -17.92 37.27 43.67
C LEU A 620 -16.38 37.38 43.66
N GLN A 621 -15.71 36.76 44.65
CA GLN A 621 -14.24 36.75 44.65
C GLN A 621 -13.70 35.99 43.43
N GLN A 622 -14.26 34.86 43.10
CA GLN A 622 -13.89 34.08 41.92
C GLN A 622 -14.18 34.87 40.62
N ALA A 623 -15.35 35.45 40.48
CA ALA A 623 -15.69 36.29 39.33
C ALA A 623 -14.77 37.52 39.21
N SER A 624 -14.37 38.14 40.34
CA SER A 624 -13.48 39.32 40.35
C SER A 624 -12.06 39.03 39.91
N SER A 625 -11.62 37.77 39.96
CA SER A 625 -10.30 37.30 39.55
C SER A 625 -10.23 36.87 38.07
N GLN A 626 -11.36 36.83 37.36
CA GLN A 626 -11.40 36.42 35.96
C GLN A 626 -10.80 37.51 35.05
N SER A 627 -9.68 37.19 34.40
CA SER A 627 -9.02 38.06 33.46
C SER A 627 -9.66 38.07 32.08
N LEU A 628 -10.41 37.02 31.72
CA LEU A 628 -11.03 36.83 30.41
C LEU A 628 -12.27 37.71 30.19
N ASP A 629 -12.93 38.22 31.27
CA ASP A 629 -14.07 39.13 31.19
C ASP A 629 -13.86 40.30 32.14
N PRO A 630 -13.23 41.39 31.66
CA PRO A 630 -12.95 42.57 32.48
C PRO A 630 -14.21 43.25 33.04
N GLU A 631 -15.33 43.18 32.31
CA GLU A 631 -16.59 43.81 32.72
C GLU A 631 -17.23 43.06 33.89
N VAL A 632 -17.32 41.72 33.77
CA VAL A 632 -17.78 40.86 34.88
C VAL A 632 -16.87 41.04 36.11
N SER A 633 -15.54 41.08 35.90
CA SER A 633 -14.58 41.33 36.99
C SER A 633 -14.84 42.67 37.69
N ARG A 634 -15.11 43.74 36.93
CA ARG A 634 -15.44 45.05 37.45
C ARG A 634 -16.73 45.01 38.30
N GLN A 635 -17.80 44.44 37.74
CA GLN A 635 -19.10 44.34 38.43
C GLN A 635 -18.98 43.50 39.70
N ALA A 636 -18.21 42.41 39.68
CA ALA A 636 -17.99 41.58 40.87
C ALA A 636 -17.22 42.36 41.98
N LYS A 637 -16.23 43.17 41.62
CA LYS A 637 -15.50 44.04 42.56
C LYS A 637 -16.39 45.11 43.18
N GLU A 638 -17.29 45.69 42.40
CA GLU A 638 -18.28 46.67 42.90
C GLU A 638 -19.29 46.01 43.85
N ALA A 639 -19.81 44.85 43.48
CA ALA A 639 -20.68 44.07 44.35
C ALA A 639 -20.00 43.65 45.66
N LEU A 640 -18.74 43.25 45.63
CA LEU A 640 -17.97 42.97 46.86
C LEU A 640 -17.82 44.17 47.80
N LYS A 641 -17.66 45.38 47.24
CA LYS A 641 -17.58 46.62 48.04
C LYS A 641 -18.92 46.93 48.71
N SER A 642 -20.06 46.66 48.05
CA SER A 642 -21.39 46.90 48.59
C SER A 642 -21.82 45.86 49.66
N MET A 643 -21.16 44.71 49.71
CA MET A 643 -21.41 43.66 50.72
C MET A 643 -20.59 43.86 52.02
N LYS A 644 -19.93 44.99 52.18
CA LYS A 644 -19.30 45.38 53.45
C LYS A 644 -20.35 45.93 54.39
#